data_00c83ec8dd068824cf91abf92018c4c0
#
_entry.id   00c83ec8dd068824cf91abf92018c4c0
#
_cell.length_a   1.000
_cell.length_b   1.000
_cell.length_c   1.000
_cell.angle_alpha   90.00
_cell.angle_beta   90.00
_cell.angle_gamma   90.00
#
_symmetry.space_group_name_H-M   'P 1'
#
loop_
_entity.id
_entity.type
_entity.pdbx_description
1 polymer ?
#
loop_
_entity_poly.entity_id
_entity_poly.type
_entity_poly.pdbx_seq_one_letter_code
_entity_poly.pdbx_strand_id
1 'polypeptide(L)'
;MNFSLTINSFFFLATLGLPLSLAAQRAPAASRATVSGTAVDGGAKAEPLPFATVLLRHAEAGDTSLVASGQTALDGTFALPQVLAGAYRLRVLAMGYQSLAQAVRVAPGQPSVALGLLKLRSASQQLGEVTVTGQKAVVQQELGKTVINVEKDLSSVGGTAVNVLENVPAVAVDATGTVSLRGSSNLTILIDGKPAGTSNGGPGPRLDQIPASQIAQVEVMTNPSAKYDASGAGVINIITKKDKKEGWNGQAALVVGNGAKYSPSLSLSRHVGKATWNLGYDGRDQLYRTRSNSQQTALLTDGATTSSLYTTQDGTGTQHNRNHSLNLGLNYDLTKEQSLSLSVQPHWEHQSELDNQTLTQQTVGSPTVTTQYGQQIADVKVTVLESSADYRHTWEAHKGRELTANAGMVKIDANIPVSQLLTGGTAPAGFKQQQQVNAQIYFGQVDYTLPSADGKGKLEVGLKNQVLRNTGRTAMLKPTSTDPSAEFQLDPTNSFAYNFTQVMPAAYATYQRTLAHGWSAQGGLRSEGTFINGGVASGTASVNRQYVSLFPSATVARELGKESGQSRLQFSYARRLNRPDFMQQLPIQLYQDPRNYRQGNAGLLPEFSHNLEVGHQLNLANGASITNTVFARFTQNAIQRIRTIDSVATRENNVGVVTRETYANVGTTNSFGLETTWAQPLAKWWRVSATGSVYYAQIAANALNTANRAALAGTARLANNFTPRKGLDVQLTGSIRSTVLTAQGRQLATGGLDLALRQRLFSERAALTLRVSDLLNTQVRRTEIATPELQTALYNKFETRVAWLGFTWYIGATKAKPDRIDAAPSSGGGFGG
;
A
#
# COMPACT_ATOMS: atom_id res chain seq x y z
N MET A 1 -11.76 34.91 -39.99
CA MET A 1 -11.35 36.31 -39.89
C MET A 1 -9.85 36.34 -39.81
N ASN A 2 -9.26 36.82 -40.92
CA ASN A 2 -7.82 36.96 -41.18
C ASN A 2 -7.20 38.10 -40.39
N PHE A 3 -5.87 37.99 -40.12
CA PHE A 3 -4.84 39.05 -40.24
C PHE A 3 -3.55 38.38 -39.78
N SER A 4 -2.61 38.03 -40.57
CA SER A 4 -1.75 38.54 -41.64
C SER A 4 -0.73 39.61 -41.19
N LEU A 5 0.58 39.25 -41.33
CA LEU A 5 1.78 39.95 -41.75
C LEU A 5 2.25 41.20 -40.94
N THR A 6 3.54 41.30 -40.67
CA THR A 6 4.50 41.97 -41.55
C THR A 6 5.95 41.78 -41.14
N ILE A 7 6.75 41.49 -42.14
CA ILE A 7 8.24 41.53 -42.28
C ILE A 7 8.68 42.99 -42.40
N ASN A 8 9.85 43.35 -41.88
CA ASN A 8 10.61 44.47 -42.44
C ASN A 8 12.13 44.27 -42.34
N SER A 9 12.72 44.16 -43.56
CA SER A 9 14.15 44.24 -43.87
C SER A 9 14.52 45.71 -44.14
N PHE A 10 15.76 46.14 -43.84
CA PHE A 10 16.46 47.30 -44.44
C PHE A 10 17.96 47.07 -44.30
N PHE A 11 18.69 46.78 -45.30
CA PHE A 11 19.36 47.43 -46.43
C PHE A 11 20.32 48.56 -46.06
N PHE A 12 21.63 48.28 -46.38
CA PHE A 12 22.68 49.08 -47.04
C PHE A 12 22.93 50.54 -46.72
N LEU A 13 24.22 50.87 -46.49
CA LEU A 13 24.91 51.86 -47.29
C LEU A 13 26.46 51.74 -47.18
N ALA A 14 27.13 51.66 -48.34
CA ALA A 14 28.56 51.71 -48.51
C ALA A 14 29.02 53.15 -48.72
N THR A 15 30.20 53.52 -48.19
CA THR A 15 30.97 54.68 -48.69
C THR A 15 32.43 54.33 -48.86
N LEU A 16 32.94 54.59 -50.05
CA LEU A 16 34.32 54.62 -50.49
C LEU A 16 35.17 55.70 -49.79
N GLY A 17 36.45 55.42 -49.53
CA GLY A 17 37.49 56.44 -49.18
C GLY A 17 38.86 55.86 -49.40
N LEU A 18 39.59 56.43 -50.35
CA LEU A 18 40.88 56.09 -50.94
C LEU A 18 42.09 56.30 -49.98
N PRO A 19 43.29 55.93 -50.39
CA PRO A 19 44.32 55.35 -49.51
C PRO A 19 45.37 56.35 -49.04
N LEU A 20 45.90 56.14 -47.84
CA LEU A 20 47.16 56.73 -47.40
C LEU A 20 48.15 55.58 -47.15
N SER A 21 49.19 55.58 -48.01
CA SER A 21 50.35 54.75 -47.88
C SER A 21 51.16 55.18 -46.65
N LEU A 22 51.27 54.33 -45.63
CA LEU A 22 52.26 54.41 -44.55
C LEU A 22 53.18 53.20 -44.65
N ALA A 23 54.47 53.51 -44.69
CA ALA A 23 55.51 52.49 -44.76
C ALA A 23 55.48 51.49 -43.63
N ALA A 24 55.41 50.22 -43.95
CA ALA A 24 55.47 49.11 -43.03
C ALA A 24 56.94 48.99 -42.51
N GLN A 25 57.11 49.33 -41.25
CA GLN A 25 58.30 48.84 -40.46
C GLN A 25 58.03 47.36 -40.18
N ARG A 26 58.92 46.52 -40.74
CA ARG A 26 58.87 45.04 -40.54
C ARG A 26 59.10 44.75 -39.02
N ALA A 27 58.09 44.41 -38.29
CA ALA A 27 58.20 43.87 -36.96
C ALA A 27 59.07 42.61 -36.97
N PRO A 28 59.91 42.33 -36.01
CA PRO A 28 60.69 41.08 -35.93
C PRO A 28 59.75 39.85 -35.93
N ALA A 29 60.12 38.88 -36.71
CA ALA A 29 59.36 37.63 -36.80
C ALA A 29 59.14 37.04 -35.40
N ALA A 30 57.89 36.94 -34.94
CA ALA A 30 57.55 36.34 -33.64
C ALA A 30 58.13 34.93 -33.58
N SER A 31 59.08 34.71 -32.62
CA SER A 31 59.72 33.43 -32.44
C SER A 31 58.64 32.40 -32.02
N ARG A 32 58.55 31.30 -32.70
CA ARG A 32 57.62 30.21 -32.45
C ARG A 32 58.35 29.10 -31.73
N ALA A 33 57.73 28.56 -30.64
CA ALA A 33 58.25 27.48 -29.85
C ALA A 33 57.50 26.14 -30.07
N THR A 34 58.17 25.04 -29.78
CA THR A 34 57.54 23.74 -29.71
C THR A 34 57.37 23.37 -28.23
N VAL A 35 56.10 23.11 -27.79
CA VAL A 35 55.77 22.61 -26.45
C VAL A 35 55.72 21.10 -26.52
N SER A 36 56.55 20.39 -25.74
CA SER A 36 56.64 18.92 -25.72
C SER A 36 56.58 18.34 -24.31
N GLY A 37 56.23 17.08 -24.20
CA GLY A 37 56.13 16.36 -22.93
C GLY A 37 55.75 14.90 -23.14
N THR A 38 55.71 14.12 -22.06
CA THR A 38 55.31 12.71 -22.07
C THR A 38 54.18 12.47 -21.07
N ALA A 39 53.05 11.99 -21.50
CA ALA A 39 51.94 11.64 -20.65
C ALA A 39 52.11 10.18 -20.17
N VAL A 40 52.06 10.00 -18.85
CA VAL A 40 52.22 8.69 -18.20
C VAL A 40 51.17 8.44 -17.13
N ASP A 41 50.90 7.15 -16.82
CA ASP A 41 50.09 6.79 -15.67
C ASP A 41 50.72 7.27 -14.34
N GLY A 42 49.93 7.78 -13.46
CA GLY A 42 50.29 8.20 -12.12
C GLY A 42 50.67 7.08 -11.15
N GLY A 43 50.55 5.81 -11.55
CA GLY A 43 50.95 4.64 -10.78
C GLY A 43 52.47 4.49 -10.63
N ALA A 44 52.92 3.54 -9.83
CA ALA A 44 54.34 3.32 -9.51
C ALA A 44 55.23 2.99 -10.72
N LYS A 45 54.65 2.40 -11.79
CA LYS A 45 55.39 2.02 -13.00
C LYS A 45 55.44 3.12 -14.07
N ALA A 46 54.69 4.23 -13.92
CA ALA A 46 54.66 5.36 -14.85
C ALA A 46 54.54 4.92 -16.35
N GLU A 47 53.65 4.01 -16.66
CA GLU A 47 53.46 3.47 -18.01
C GLU A 47 53.04 4.60 -19.00
N PRO A 48 53.56 4.64 -20.25
CA PRO A 48 53.18 5.63 -21.24
C PRO A 48 51.70 5.57 -21.58
N LEU A 49 51.07 6.72 -21.78
CA LEU A 49 49.65 6.84 -22.17
C LEU A 49 49.56 7.18 -23.67
N PRO A 50 49.42 6.19 -24.57
CA PRO A 50 49.27 6.42 -25.98
C PRO A 50 47.91 7.07 -26.31
N PHE A 51 47.86 7.87 -27.37
CA PHE A 51 46.67 8.49 -27.94
C PHE A 51 45.88 9.40 -26.96
N ALA A 52 46.55 9.88 -25.88
CA ALA A 52 45.97 10.89 -25.02
C ALA A 52 45.84 12.23 -25.79
N THR A 53 44.70 12.88 -25.70
CA THR A 53 44.45 14.18 -26.35
C THR A 53 45.11 15.31 -25.54
N VAL A 54 45.95 16.10 -26.18
CA VAL A 54 46.67 17.26 -25.61
C VAL A 54 46.09 18.52 -26.21
N LEU A 55 45.60 19.44 -25.40
CA LEU A 55 45.01 20.71 -25.80
C LEU A 55 45.76 21.85 -25.15
N LEU A 56 46.20 22.84 -25.91
CA LEU A 56 46.82 24.08 -25.42
C LEU A 56 45.90 25.26 -25.72
N ARG A 57 45.51 25.99 -24.67
CA ARG A 57 44.60 27.14 -24.75
C ARG A 57 45.26 28.41 -24.14
N HIS A 58 44.76 29.56 -24.55
CA HIS A 58 45.19 30.84 -23.87
C HIS A 58 44.79 30.81 -22.36
N ALA A 59 45.62 31.39 -21.52
CA ALA A 59 45.42 31.44 -20.07
C ALA A 59 44.78 32.75 -19.57
N GLU A 60 44.42 33.67 -20.47
CA GLU A 60 43.86 34.97 -20.10
C GLU A 60 42.39 34.85 -19.72
N ALA A 61 41.96 35.67 -18.73
CA ALA A 61 40.58 35.64 -18.25
C ALA A 61 39.63 36.12 -19.35
N GLY A 62 38.81 35.19 -19.86
CA GLY A 62 37.84 35.44 -20.93
C GLY A 62 38.20 34.85 -22.29
N ASP A 63 39.46 34.52 -22.55
CA ASP A 63 39.89 33.85 -23.77
C ASP A 63 40.30 32.41 -23.51
N THR A 64 39.48 31.48 -23.91
CA THR A 64 39.70 30.00 -23.84
C THR A 64 39.93 29.41 -25.21
N SER A 65 40.33 30.22 -26.23
CA SER A 65 40.54 29.74 -27.56
C SER A 65 41.64 28.68 -27.63
N LEU A 66 41.42 27.68 -28.50
CA LEU A 66 42.38 26.60 -28.72
C LEU A 66 43.52 27.10 -29.59
N VAL A 67 44.77 27.00 -29.05
CA VAL A 67 45.97 27.44 -29.74
C VAL A 67 46.66 26.32 -30.50
N ALA A 68 46.76 25.16 -29.87
CA ALA A 68 47.32 23.97 -30.49
C ALA A 68 46.72 22.72 -29.87
N SER A 69 46.62 21.66 -30.64
CA SER A 69 46.17 20.33 -30.18
C SER A 69 46.96 19.23 -30.81
N GLY A 70 47.08 18.09 -30.14
CA GLY A 70 47.73 16.90 -30.66
C GLY A 70 47.33 15.65 -29.86
N GLN A 71 47.84 14.50 -30.26
CA GLN A 71 47.72 13.24 -29.50
C GLN A 71 49.10 12.73 -29.15
N THR A 72 49.21 12.01 -28.06
CA THR A 72 50.45 11.35 -27.69
C THR A 72 50.74 10.15 -28.59
N ALA A 73 51.99 9.92 -28.90
CA ALA A 73 52.47 8.75 -29.60
C ALA A 73 52.39 7.46 -28.74
N LEU A 74 52.76 6.31 -29.28
CA LEU A 74 52.75 5.02 -28.59
C LEU A 74 53.59 5.00 -27.32
N ASP A 75 54.67 5.81 -27.25
CA ASP A 75 55.51 5.98 -26.10
C ASP A 75 55.05 7.09 -25.14
N GLY A 76 53.81 7.60 -25.32
CA GLY A 76 53.23 8.66 -24.54
C GLY A 76 53.76 10.06 -24.83
N THR A 77 54.70 10.27 -25.75
CA THR A 77 55.28 11.60 -26.08
C THR A 77 54.34 12.40 -26.95
N PHE A 78 54.40 13.76 -26.82
CA PHE A 78 53.73 14.70 -27.70
C PHE A 78 54.58 15.92 -27.99
N ALA A 79 54.34 16.56 -29.12
CA ALA A 79 54.94 17.84 -29.48
C ALA A 79 53.89 18.74 -30.16
N LEU A 80 53.70 19.93 -29.61
CA LEU A 80 52.85 20.98 -30.16
C LEU A 80 53.71 22.08 -30.80
N PRO A 81 53.94 22.09 -32.09
CA PRO A 81 54.81 23.05 -32.79
C PRO A 81 54.10 24.40 -32.98
N GLN A 82 54.91 25.42 -33.28
CA GLN A 82 54.45 26.72 -33.72
C GLN A 82 53.68 27.56 -32.66
N VAL A 83 53.92 27.34 -31.38
CA VAL A 83 53.30 28.11 -30.30
C VAL A 83 54.00 29.45 -30.14
N LEU A 84 53.26 30.55 -30.10
CA LEU A 84 53.81 31.90 -29.90
C LEU A 84 54.19 32.13 -28.42
N ALA A 85 55.02 33.15 -28.15
CA ALA A 85 55.29 33.56 -26.80
C ALA A 85 54.02 34.03 -26.08
N GLY A 86 53.73 33.50 -24.87
CA GLY A 86 52.48 33.79 -24.16
C GLY A 86 52.26 32.85 -22.96
N ALA A 87 51.20 33.12 -22.23
CA ALA A 87 50.71 32.25 -21.14
C ALA A 87 49.60 31.34 -21.64
N TYR A 88 49.72 30.05 -21.34
CA TYR A 88 48.82 29.01 -21.83
C TYR A 88 48.41 28.06 -20.72
N ARG A 89 47.32 27.34 -20.97
CA ARG A 89 46.86 26.23 -20.14
C ARG A 89 46.82 24.96 -20.99
N LEU A 90 47.71 24.03 -20.64
CA LEU A 90 47.74 22.72 -21.21
C LEU A 90 46.72 21.85 -20.48
N ARG A 91 45.95 21.06 -21.26
CA ARG A 91 45.04 20.02 -20.74
C ARG A 91 45.31 18.71 -21.46
N VAL A 92 45.58 17.67 -20.66
CA VAL A 92 45.78 16.30 -21.18
C VAL A 92 44.58 15.45 -20.78
N LEU A 93 43.97 14.76 -21.75
CA LEU A 93 42.78 13.91 -21.61
C LEU A 93 43.14 12.51 -22.10
N ALA A 94 43.01 11.51 -21.26
CA ALA A 94 43.14 10.10 -21.64
C ALA A 94 41.93 9.30 -21.14
N MET A 95 41.47 8.34 -21.89
CA MET A 95 40.33 7.51 -21.51
C MET A 95 40.69 6.68 -20.27
N GLY A 96 39.84 6.71 -19.24
CA GLY A 96 40.14 6.04 -17.96
C GLY A 96 40.98 6.83 -16.97
N TYR A 97 41.35 8.09 -17.28
CA TYR A 97 42.20 8.97 -16.42
C TYR A 97 41.49 10.29 -16.13
N GLN A 98 41.83 10.88 -14.96
CA GLN A 98 41.41 12.25 -14.62
C GLN A 98 42.17 13.22 -15.53
N SER A 99 41.49 14.24 -16.09
CA SER A 99 42.15 15.24 -16.93
C SER A 99 43.20 16.02 -16.11
N LEU A 100 44.43 16.09 -16.63
CA LEU A 100 45.51 16.92 -16.07
C LEU A 100 45.43 18.31 -16.69
N ALA A 101 45.49 19.36 -15.87
CA ALA A 101 45.59 20.74 -16.32
C ALA A 101 46.86 21.38 -15.73
N GLN A 102 47.71 21.97 -16.58
CA GLN A 102 48.96 22.58 -16.19
C GLN A 102 49.16 23.95 -16.89
N ALA A 103 49.62 24.93 -16.16
CA ALA A 103 50.01 26.23 -16.74
C ALA A 103 51.32 26.09 -17.49
N VAL A 104 51.41 26.67 -18.69
CA VAL A 104 52.60 26.67 -19.55
C VAL A 104 52.89 28.10 -19.95
N ARG A 105 54.11 28.52 -19.83
CA ARG A 105 54.59 29.86 -20.26
C ARG A 105 55.69 29.69 -21.30
N VAL A 106 55.47 30.28 -22.44
CA VAL A 106 56.46 30.34 -23.55
C VAL A 106 57.09 31.73 -23.53
N ALA A 107 58.41 31.83 -23.26
CA ALA A 107 59.11 33.10 -23.23
C ALA A 107 59.47 33.55 -24.65
N PRO A 108 59.55 34.88 -24.92
CA PRO A 108 60.02 35.35 -26.19
C PRO A 108 61.47 34.88 -26.51
N GLY A 109 61.68 34.33 -27.70
CA GLY A 109 62.97 33.79 -28.13
C GLY A 109 63.28 32.36 -27.71
N GLN A 110 62.42 31.71 -26.98
CA GLN A 110 62.52 30.28 -26.56
C GLN A 110 62.08 29.31 -27.66
N PRO A 111 62.99 28.47 -28.22
CA PRO A 111 62.64 27.59 -29.35
C PRO A 111 61.87 26.34 -28.93
N SER A 112 61.95 25.95 -27.64
CA SER A 112 61.23 24.77 -27.13
C SER A 112 60.93 24.91 -25.65
N VAL A 113 59.77 24.30 -25.21
CA VAL A 113 59.37 24.17 -23.81
C VAL A 113 59.09 22.71 -23.54
N ALA A 114 59.98 22.05 -22.77
CA ALA A 114 59.78 20.65 -22.36
C ALA A 114 59.09 20.60 -20.99
N LEU A 115 57.93 19.95 -20.92
CA LEU A 115 57.12 19.86 -19.71
C LEU A 115 57.45 18.60 -18.88
N GLY A 116 58.32 17.72 -19.39
CA GLY A 116 58.70 16.49 -18.71
C GLY A 116 57.55 15.46 -18.66
N LEU A 117 57.52 14.67 -17.58
CA LEU A 117 56.53 13.63 -17.36
C LEU A 117 55.23 14.21 -16.76
N LEU A 118 54.15 14.05 -17.48
CA LEU A 118 52.82 14.48 -17.07
C LEU A 118 52.04 13.25 -16.53
N LYS A 119 51.98 13.13 -15.22
CA LYS A 119 51.35 11.98 -14.54
C LYS A 119 49.83 12.18 -14.43
N LEU A 120 49.05 11.33 -15.12
CA LEU A 120 47.59 11.30 -15.04
C LEU A 120 47.16 10.26 -14.01
N ARG A 121 46.29 10.65 -13.09
CA ARG A 121 45.71 9.73 -12.12
C ARG A 121 44.62 8.90 -12.79
N SER A 122 44.63 7.59 -12.62
CA SER A 122 43.55 6.72 -13.06
C SER A 122 42.23 7.20 -12.44
N ALA A 123 41.26 7.50 -13.26
CA ALA A 123 39.91 7.65 -12.79
C ALA A 123 39.41 6.24 -12.46
N SER A 124 39.39 5.86 -11.19
CA SER A 124 38.53 4.77 -10.76
C SER A 124 37.10 5.26 -10.99
N GLN A 125 36.64 5.19 -12.22
CA GLN A 125 35.24 5.32 -12.54
C GLN A 125 34.57 4.04 -12.07
N GLN A 126 33.95 4.06 -10.88
CA GLN A 126 32.60 3.58 -10.84
C GLN A 126 31.91 4.22 -12.03
N LEU A 127 31.59 3.42 -13.04
CA LEU A 127 30.66 3.80 -14.08
C LEU A 127 29.41 4.32 -13.36
N GLY A 128 29.30 5.61 -13.22
CA GLY A 128 28.05 6.26 -12.87
C GLY A 128 27.13 5.92 -14.02
N GLU A 129 26.30 4.94 -13.80
CA GLU A 129 25.09 4.70 -14.57
C GLU A 129 24.50 6.07 -14.89
N VAL A 130 24.39 6.41 -16.17
CA VAL A 130 23.63 7.59 -16.60
C VAL A 130 22.18 7.27 -16.24
N THR A 131 21.86 7.51 -14.98
CA THR A 131 20.49 7.50 -14.53
C THR A 131 19.85 8.71 -15.18
N VAL A 132 19.16 8.49 -16.27
CA VAL A 132 18.12 9.40 -16.74
C VAL A 132 17.19 9.54 -15.53
N THR A 133 17.31 10.65 -14.82
CA THR A 133 16.39 11.02 -13.75
C THR A 133 15.07 11.44 -14.37
N GLY A 134 14.39 10.49 -15.04
CA GLY A 134 12.98 10.56 -15.25
C GLY A 134 12.34 10.55 -13.87
N GLN A 135 11.60 11.58 -13.50
CA GLN A 135 10.81 11.57 -12.28
C GLN A 135 9.88 10.36 -12.36
N LYS A 136 10.13 9.34 -11.51
CA LYS A 136 9.23 8.17 -11.44
C LYS A 136 7.80 8.67 -11.25
N ALA A 137 6.87 8.17 -12.04
CA ALA A 137 5.46 8.50 -11.92
C ALA A 137 4.96 8.08 -10.52
N VAL A 138 3.95 8.77 -10.00
CA VAL A 138 3.33 8.44 -8.71
C VAL A 138 2.74 7.03 -8.76
N VAL A 139 2.19 6.65 -9.92
CA VAL A 139 1.64 5.31 -10.18
C VAL A 139 2.38 4.70 -11.36
N GLN A 140 2.90 3.50 -11.19
CA GLN A 140 3.61 2.73 -12.21
C GLN A 140 2.99 1.34 -12.34
N GLN A 141 2.81 0.88 -13.57
CA GLN A 141 2.37 -0.48 -13.84
C GLN A 141 3.59 -1.36 -14.12
N GLU A 142 3.81 -2.33 -13.26
CA GLU A 142 4.79 -3.39 -13.47
C GLU A 142 4.07 -4.68 -13.93
N LEU A 143 4.81 -5.71 -14.30
CA LEU A 143 4.20 -6.97 -14.72
C LEU A 143 3.45 -7.62 -13.54
N GLY A 144 2.12 -7.67 -13.65
CA GLY A 144 1.25 -8.25 -12.63
C GLY A 144 0.98 -7.39 -11.40
N LYS A 145 1.50 -6.15 -11.32
CA LYS A 145 1.25 -5.25 -10.17
C LYS A 145 1.24 -3.78 -10.56
N THR A 146 0.48 -3.00 -9.80
CA THR A 146 0.51 -1.54 -9.82
C THR A 146 1.32 -1.06 -8.62
N VAL A 147 2.33 -0.23 -8.84
CA VAL A 147 3.21 0.32 -7.81
C VAL A 147 2.88 1.79 -7.60
N ILE A 148 2.59 2.17 -6.38
CA ILE A 148 2.30 3.55 -5.97
C ILE A 148 3.46 4.04 -5.11
N ASN A 149 4.15 5.09 -5.56
CA ASN A 149 5.26 5.70 -4.84
C ASN A 149 4.73 6.66 -3.78
N VAL A 150 4.68 6.23 -2.53
CA VAL A 150 4.10 6.98 -1.40
C VAL A 150 4.91 8.23 -1.05
N GLU A 151 6.21 8.22 -1.25
CA GLU A 151 7.08 9.38 -0.96
C GLU A 151 6.70 10.65 -1.73
N LYS A 152 5.98 10.49 -2.83
CA LYS A 152 5.48 11.59 -3.67
C LYS A 152 4.04 11.97 -3.38
N ASP A 153 3.35 11.19 -2.53
CA ASP A 153 1.99 11.47 -2.09
C ASP A 153 2.03 12.27 -0.78
N LEU A 154 1.74 13.57 -0.88
CA LEU A 154 1.76 14.48 0.26
C LEU A 154 0.55 14.32 1.18
N SER A 155 -0.50 13.67 0.70
CA SER A 155 -1.74 13.49 1.44
C SER A 155 -1.62 12.54 2.62
N SER A 156 -0.69 11.60 2.54
CA SER A 156 -0.48 10.60 3.58
C SER A 156 0.51 11.03 4.66
N VAL A 157 1.13 12.20 4.50
CA VAL A 157 2.14 12.69 5.46
C VAL A 157 1.51 13.02 6.81
N GLY A 158 2.08 12.46 7.87
CA GLY A 158 1.52 12.53 9.23
C GLY A 158 0.35 11.57 9.47
N GLY A 159 -0.06 10.83 8.45
CA GLY A 159 -1.05 9.76 8.52
C GLY A 159 -0.42 8.37 8.71
N THR A 160 -1.21 7.36 8.43
CA THR A 160 -0.89 5.94 8.58
C THR A 160 -0.99 5.23 7.23
N ALA A 161 -0.70 3.94 7.19
CA ALA A 161 -0.91 3.13 6.00
C ALA A 161 -2.37 3.16 5.51
N VAL A 162 -3.34 3.31 6.41
CA VAL A 162 -4.75 3.53 6.05
C VAL A 162 -4.88 4.75 5.15
N ASN A 163 -4.31 5.89 5.55
CA ASN A 163 -4.37 7.12 4.75
C ASN A 163 -3.60 7.01 3.44
N VAL A 164 -2.52 6.24 3.41
CA VAL A 164 -1.84 5.91 2.16
C VAL A 164 -2.76 5.10 1.25
N LEU A 165 -3.41 4.06 1.79
CA LEU A 165 -4.29 3.18 1.02
C LEU A 165 -5.57 3.89 0.53
N GLU A 166 -6.07 4.88 1.25
CA GLU A 166 -7.13 5.76 0.77
C GLU A 166 -6.76 6.47 -0.54
N ASN A 167 -5.47 6.67 -0.80
CA ASN A 167 -4.94 7.31 -2.00
C ASN A 167 -4.56 6.34 -3.12
N VAL A 168 -4.67 5.03 -2.87
CA VAL A 168 -4.29 3.98 -3.81
C VAL A 168 -5.44 3.71 -4.79
N PRO A 169 -5.20 3.71 -6.10
CA PRO A 169 -6.20 3.32 -7.09
C PRO A 169 -6.77 1.93 -6.82
N ALA A 170 -8.04 1.71 -7.14
CA ALA A 170 -8.78 0.47 -6.92
C ALA A 170 -9.05 0.09 -5.46
N VAL A 171 -8.43 0.76 -4.51
CA VAL A 171 -8.60 0.53 -3.08
C VAL A 171 -9.61 1.51 -2.52
N ALA A 172 -10.53 1.02 -1.72
CA ALA A 172 -11.44 1.84 -0.92
C ALA A 172 -11.25 1.48 0.56
N VAL A 173 -11.21 2.51 1.40
CA VAL A 173 -11.18 2.34 2.84
C VAL A 173 -12.48 2.89 3.40
N ASP A 174 -13.16 2.12 4.23
CA ASP A 174 -14.40 2.58 4.87
C ASP A 174 -14.12 3.39 6.15
N ALA A 175 -15.15 3.96 6.74
CA ALA A 175 -15.06 4.77 7.95
C ALA A 175 -14.52 3.99 9.18
N THR A 176 -14.47 2.67 9.10
CA THR A 176 -13.92 1.79 10.15
C THR A 176 -12.47 1.38 9.89
N GLY A 177 -11.86 1.86 8.79
CA GLY A 177 -10.52 1.49 8.37
C GLY A 177 -10.44 0.16 7.59
N THR A 178 -11.59 -0.44 7.27
CA THR A 178 -11.62 -1.68 6.48
C THR A 178 -11.25 -1.39 5.03
N VAL A 179 -10.19 -2.02 4.57
CA VAL A 179 -9.70 -1.88 3.20
C VAL A 179 -10.44 -2.84 2.28
N SER A 180 -10.85 -2.36 1.14
CA SER A 180 -11.46 -3.17 0.08
C SER A 180 -10.82 -2.87 -1.28
N LEU A 181 -10.75 -3.89 -2.12
CA LEU A 181 -10.25 -3.83 -3.50
C LEU A 181 -11.40 -4.18 -4.44
N ARG A 182 -11.81 -3.23 -5.27
CA ARG A 182 -12.96 -3.40 -6.20
C ARG A 182 -14.21 -3.94 -5.49
N GLY A 183 -14.52 -3.41 -4.32
CA GLY A 183 -15.69 -3.78 -3.54
C GLY A 183 -15.57 -5.05 -2.69
N SER A 184 -14.44 -5.78 -2.76
CA SER A 184 -14.18 -6.93 -1.90
C SER A 184 -13.26 -6.56 -0.74
N SER A 185 -13.69 -6.76 0.50
CA SER A 185 -12.86 -6.58 1.70
C SER A 185 -12.01 -7.80 2.04
N ASN A 186 -12.19 -8.91 1.34
CA ASN A 186 -11.36 -10.08 1.51
C ASN A 186 -10.04 -9.93 0.74
N LEU A 187 -9.04 -9.34 1.39
CA LEU A 187 -7.73 -9.04 0.82
C LEU A 187 -6.62 -9.71 1.62
N THR A 188 -5.52 -10.04 0.93
CA THR A 188 -4.26 -10.32 1.61
C THR A 188 -3.44 -9.03 1.68
N ILE A 189 -3.18 -8.53 2.88
CA ILE A 189 -2.31 -7.38 3.09
C ILE A 189 -0.96 -7.87 3.60
N LEU A 190 0.09 -7.39 2.97
CA LEU A 190 1.48 -7.73 3.29
C LEU A 190 2.24 -6.46 3.67
N ILE A 191 3.22 -6.61 4.54
CA ILE A 191 4.25 -5.62 4.84
C ILE A 191 5.59 -6.25 4.51
N ASP A 192 6.34 -5.67 3.56
CA ASP A 192 7.60 -6.24 3.04
C ASP A 192 7.46 -7.72 2.60
N GLY A 193 6.30 -8.07 2.01
CA GLY A 193 6.01 -9.43 1.55
C GLY A 193 5.49 -10.40 2.63
N LYS A 194 5.33 -9.95 3.88
CA LYS A 194 4.86 -10.75 5.02
C LYS A 194 3.40 -10.45 5.34
N PRO A 195 2.59 -11.43 5.77
CA PRO A 195 1.23 -11.17 6.19
C PRO A 195 1.16 -10.10 7.30
N ALA A 196 0.38 -9.06 7.07
CA ALA A 196 0.15 -7.99 8.05
C ALA A 196 -1.01 -8.33 8.98
N GLY A 197 -0.85 -9.35 9.82
CA GLY A 197 -1.91 -9.83 10.71
C GLY A 197 -2.97 -10.69 9.99
N THR A 198 -3.97 -11.15 10.72
CA THR A 198 -5.00 -12.06 10.19
C THR A 198 -6.18 -11.28 9.63
N SER A 199 -6.42 -11.38 8.33
CA SER A 199 -7.64 -10.84 7.69
C SER A 199 -8.85 -11.81 7.78
N ASN A 200 -8.66 -13.04 8.21
CA ASN A 200 -9.70 -14.07 8.22
C ASN A 200 -10.31 -14.24 9.63
N GLY A 201 -11.22 -13.33 10.02
CA GLY A 201 -12.00 -13.45 11.25
C GLY A 201 -11.28 -13.14 12.56
N GLY A 202 -10.00 -12.72 12.49
CA GLY A 202 -9.25 -12.13 13.59
C GLY A 202 -9.18 -10.61 13.47
N PRO A 203 -8.52 -9.91 14.40
CA PRO A 203 -8.24 -8.49 14.23
C PRO A 203 -7.50 -8.30 12.92
N GLY A 204 -8.05 -7.46 12.03
CA GLY A 204 -7.49 -7.17 10.72
C GLY A 204 -6.09 -6.56 10.78
N PRO A 205 -5.41 -6.44 9.63
CA PRO A 205 -4.09 -5.83 9.61
C PRO A 205 -4.16 -4.42 10.19
N ARG A 206 -3.25 -4.13 11.10
CA ARG A 206 -3.21 -2.85 11.83
C ARG A 206 -2.54 -1.78 11.00
N LEU A 207 -3.12 -1.50 9.87
CA LEU A 207 -2.64 -0.52 8.90
C LEU A 207 -2.62 0.89 9.47
N ASP A 208 -3.51 1.11 10.40
CA ASP A 208 -3.61 2.35 11.15
C ASP A 208 -2.41 2.62 12.06
N GLN A 209 -1.58 1.62 12.31
CA GLN A 209 -0.40 1.69 13.18
C GLN A 209 0.92 1.86 12.41
N ILE A 210 0.91 1.72 11.09
CA ILE A 210 2.09 1.92 10.27
C ILE A 210 2.14 3.40 9.88
N PRO A 211 3.11 4.19 10.35
CA PRO A 211 3.25 5.58 9.92
C PRO A 211 3.49 5.65 8.40
N ALA A 212 2.75 6.52 7.72
CA ALA A 212 2.92 6.72 6.28
C ALA A 212 4.35 7.10 5.89
N SER A 213 5.06 7.77 6.78
CA SER A 213 6.46 8.16 6.61
C SER A 213 7.44 6.98 6.54
N GLN A 214 7.07 5.82 7.08
CA GLN A 214 7.86 4.59 6.97
C GLN A 214 7.62 3.84 5.67
N ILE A 215 6.60 4.23 4.88
CA ILE A 215 6.23 3.54 3.66
C ILE A 215 7.00 4.17 2.48
N ALA A 216 7.70 3.33 1.71
CA ALA A 216 8.32 3.72 0.46
C ALA A 216 7.34 3.66 -0.69
N GLN A 217 6.64 2.53 -0.81
CA GLN A 217 5.68 2.28 -1.89
C GLN A 217 4.60 1.28 -1.47
N VAL A 218 3.50 1.29 -2.20
CA VAL A 218 2.43 0.30 -2.09
C VAL A 218 2.30 -0.42 -3.42
N GLU A 219 2.31 -1.74 -3.38
CA GLU A 219 2.08 -2.60 -4.53
C GLU A 219 0.67 -3.18 -4.46
N VAL A 220 -0.11 -2.99 -5.50
CA VAL A 220 -1.46 -3.56 -5.64
C VAL A 220 -1.46 -4.61 -6.72
N MET A 221 -1.83 -5.81 -6.35
CA MET A 221 -1.90 -6.97 -7.24
C MET A 221 -3.32 -7.53 -7.21
N THR A 222 -4.10 -7.25 -8.22
CA THR A 222 -5.44 -7.80 -8.39
C THR A 222 -5.39 -9.24 -8.88
N ASN A 223 -4.39 -9.57 -9.71
CA ASN A 223 -4.06 -10.92 -10.16
C ASN A 223 -2.61 -11.27 -9.80
N PRO A 224 -2.30 -11.50 -8.50
CA PRO A 224 -0.95 -11.78 -8.06
C PRO A 224 -0.41 -13.11 -8.64
N SER A 225 0.92 -13.20 -8.77
CA SER A 225 1.61 -14.41 -9.20
C SER A 225 1.41 -15.57 -8.19
N ALA A 226 1.78 -16.78 -8.59
CA ALA A 226 1.67 -17.98 -7.77
C ALA A 226 2.49 -17.94 -6.46
N LYS A 227 3.45 -17.02 -6.34
CA LYS A 227 4.22 -16.76 -5.10
C LYS A 227 3.32 -16.34 -3.94
N TYR A 228 2.24 -15.60 -4.23
CA TYR A 228 1.32 -15.08 -3.24
C TYR A 228 0.19 -16.06 -2.94
N ASP A 229 -0.35 -16.00 -1.73
CA ASP A 229 -1.46 -16.87 -1.33
C ASP A 229 -2.65 -16.71 -2.29
N ALA A 230 -3.31 -17.81 -2.61
CA ALA A 230 -4.49 -17.80 -3.44
C ALA A 230 -5.71 -17.18 -2.73
N SER A 231 -5.59 -16.87 -1.44
CA SER A 231 -6.68 -16.29 -0.64
C SER A 231 -6.97 -14.84 -1.01
N GLY A 232 -8.25 -14.49 -0.98
CA GLY A 232 -8.75 -13.13 -1.12
C GLY A 232 -8.89 -12.63 -2.56
N ALA A 233 -9.40 -11.41 -2.70
CA ALA A 233 -9.69 -10.75 -3.99
C ALA A 233 -8.44 -10.15 -4.66
N GLY A 234 -7.33 -10.06 -3.93
CA GLY A 234 -6.06 -9.52 -4.38
C GLY A 234 -5.06 -9.41 -3.23
N VAL A 235 -3.90 -8.85 -3.55
CA VAL A 235 -2.82 -8.62 -2.58
C VAL A 235 -2.46 -7.14 -2.59
N ILE A 236 -2.34 -6.55 -1.43
CA ILE A 236 -1.74 -5.22 -1.21
C ILE A 236 -0.47 -5.44 -0.41
N ASN A 237 0.68 -5.07 -0.97
CA ASN A 237 1.96 -5.19 -0.29
C ASN A 237 2.54 -3.81 -0.01
N ILE A 238 2.71 -3.49 1.26
CA ILE A 238 3.28 -2.24 1.74
C ILE A 238 4.77 -2.44 1.90
N ILE A 239 5.56 -1.71 1.13
CA ILE A 239 7.02 -1.76 1.20
C ILE A 239 7.51 -0.64 2.09
N THR A 240 8.24 -1.00 3.13
CA THR A 240 8.83 -0.02 4.06
C THR A 240 10.16 0.52 3.57
N LYS A 241 10.52 1.72 4.02
CA LYS A 241 11.82 2.32 3.73
C LYS A 241 12.93 1.56 4.44
N LYS A 242 14.01 1.28 3.71
CA LYS A 242 15.23 0.67 4.24
C LYS A 242 16.36 1.68 4.20
N ASP A 243 16.48 2.47 5.25
CA ASP A 243 17.58 3.44 5.37
C ASP A 243 18.89 2.74 5.78
N LYS A 244 19.90 2.81 4.90
CA LYS A 244 21.28 2.33 5.17
C LYS A 244 22.25 3.47 5.49
N LYS A 245 21.75 4.65 5.87
CA LYS A 245 22.61 5.78 6.25
C LYS A 245 23.19 5.53 7.63
N GLU A 246 24.49 5.68 7.76
CA GLU A 246 25.15 5.59 9.07
C GLU A 246 24.61 6.62 10.07
N GLY A 247 24.51 6.24 11.33
CA GLY A 247 24.03 7.07 12.41
C GLY A 247 22.55 6.89 12.72
N TRP A 248 21.99 7.87 13.41
CA TRP A 248 20.57 7.92 13.78
C TRP A 248 19.75 8.57 12.70
N ASN A 249 18.67 7.92 12.31
CA ASN A 249 17.66 8.43 11.40
C ASN A 249 16.27 8.13 11.96
N GLY A 250 15.30 8.99 11.72
CA GLY A 250 13.94 8.71 12.15
C GLY A 250 13.08 9.95 12.25
N GLN A 251 12.00 9.81 13.00
CA GLN A 251 11.07 10.89 13.27
C GLN A 251 10.32 10.67 14.58
N ALA A 252 9.90 11.77 15.18
CA ALA A 252 8.93 11.79 16.27
C ALA A 252 7.74 12.65 15.83
N ALA A 253 6.53 12.19 16.09
CA ALA A 253 5.34 12.95 15.76
C ALA A 253 4.32 12.89 16.89
N LEU A 254 3.55 13.98 17.03
CA LEU A 254 2.37 14.04 17.86
C LEU A 254 1.24 14.61 17.02
N VAL A 255 0.13 13.87 16.94
CA VAL A 255 -1.09 14.30 16.26
C VAL A 255 -2.20 14.38 17.29
N VAL A 256 -2.88 15.51 17.33
CA VAL A 256 -4.02 15.73 18.22
C VAL A 256 -5.25 16.06 17.38
N GLY A 257 -6.38 15.49 17.74
CA GLY A 257 -7.67 15.73 17.11
C GLY A 257 -8.68 16.31 18.09
N ASN A 258 -9.65 17.03 17.58
CA ASN A 258 -10.77 17.48 18.40
C ASN A 258 -11.53 16.28 18.98
N GLY A 259 -12.15 16.46 20.16
CA GLY A 259 -12.89 15.38 20.85
C GLY A 259 -11.99 14.33 21.50
N ALA A 260 -10.89 14.74 22.15
CA ALA A 260 -9.98 13.89 22.90
C ALA A 260 -9.37 12.74 22.05
N LYS A 261 -8.57 13.12 21.06
CA LYS A 261 -7.87 12.19 20.18
C LYS A 261 -6.38 12.53 20.17
N TYR A 262 -5.54 11.58 20.55
CA TYR A 262 -4.09 11.75 20.67
C TYR A 262 -3.38 10.59 20.00
N SER A 263 -2.36 10.88 19.20
CA SER A 263 -1.56 9.87 18.48
C SER A 263 -0.09 10.26 18.51
N PRO A 264 0.67 9.92 19.56
CA PRO A 264 2.12 10.03 19.56
C PRO A 264 2.73 8.89 18.75
N SER A 265 3.79 9.17 18.00
CA SER A 265 4.57 8.15 17.30
C SER A 265 6.06 8.48 17.30
N LEU A 266 6.88 7.44 17.34
CA LEU A 266 8.34 7.50 17.28
C LEU A 266 8.84 6.40 16.34
N SER A 267 9.69 6.75 15.40
CA SER A 267 10.38 5.79 14.54
C SER A 267 11.84 6.17 14.50
N LEU A 268 12.71 5.29 14.97
CA LEU A 268 14.14 5.47 15.00
C LEU A 268 14.82 4.29 14.32
N SER A 269 15.82 4.57 13.53
CA SER A 269 16.73 3.59 12.93
C SER A 269 18.15 4.00 13.23
N ARG A 270 18.99 3.05 13.59
CA ARG A 270 20.42 3.26 13.79
C ARG A 270 21.20 2.23 13.00
N HIS A 271 21.97 2.70 12.04
CA HIS A 271 22.90 1.87 11.28
C HIS A 271 24.32 2.00 11.83
N VAL A 272 24.94 0.87 12.18
CA VAL A 272 26.31 0.81 12.67
C VAL A 272 26.98 -0.43 12.09
N GLY A 273 27.94 -0.23 11.20
CA GLY A 273 28.66 -1.32 10.54
C GLY A 273 27.71 -2.25 9.77
N LYS A 274 27.58 -3.50 10.24
CA LYS A 274 26.70 -4.52 9.62
C LYS A 274 25.29 -4.56 10.18
N ALA A 275 25.01 -3.80 11.24
CA ALA A 275 23.74 -3.87 11.96
C ALA A 275 22.91 -2.62 11.76
N THR A 276 21.61 -2.82 11.47
CA THR A 276 20.61 -1.76 11.51
C THR A 276 19.56 -2.12 12.55
N TRP A 277 19.49 -1.31 13.59
CA TRP A 277 18.50 -1.42 14.66
C TRP A 277 17.33 -0.51 14.34
N ASN A 278 16.12 -1.01 14.48
CA ASN A 278 14.89 -0.26 14.29
C ASN A 278 14.07 -0.29 15.57
N LEU A 279 13.61 0.87 16.00
CA LEU A 279 12.73 1.07 17.13
C LEU A 279 11.54 1.90 16.66
N GLY A 280 10.35 1.35 16.73
CA GLY A 280 9.10 2.05 16.50
C GLY A 280 8.23 2.04 17.73
N TYR A 281 7.55 3.13 17.99
CA TYR A 281 6.44 3.21 18.93
C TYR A 281 5.30 3.96 18.27
N ASP A 282 4.10 3.44 18.39
CA ASP A 282 2.87 4.10 17.99
C ASP A 282 1.85 3.97 19.11
N GLY A 283 1.34 5.11 19.57
CA GLY A 283 0.33 5.20 20.62
C GLY A 283 -0.93 5.85 20.08
N ARG A 284 -2.08 5.45 20.60
CA ARG A 284 -3.37 6.08 20.32
C ARG A 284 -4.23 6.08 21.54
N ASP A 285 -4.86 7.19 21.78
CA ASP A 285 -5.91 7.39 22.75
C ASP A 285 -6.97 8.25 22.08
N GLN A 286 -8.09 7.64 21.66
CA GLN A 286 -9.05 8.30 20.78
C GLN A 286 -10.48 7.98 21.19
N LEU A 287 -11.22 9.01 21.52
CA LEU A 287 -12.65 8.93 21.84
C LEU A 287 -13.48 9.32 20.64
N TYR A 288 -14.38 8.44 20.22
CA TYR A 288 -15.33 8.65 19.14
C TYR A 288 -16.77 8.63 19.66
N ARG A 289 -17.65 9.39 18.98
CA ARG A 289 -19.08 9.34 19.21
C ARG A 289 -19.75 8.56 18.09
N THR A 290 -20.75 7.76 18.45
CA THR A 290 -21.54 6.97 17.51
C THR A 290 -23.01 7.32 17.63
N ARG A 291 -23.71 7.21 16.53
CA ARG A 291 -25.18 7.28 16.48
C ARG A 291 -25.68 6.20 15.56
N SER A 292 -26.67 5.44 16.02
CA SER A 292 -27.31 4.37 15.26
C SER A 292 -28.82 4.58 15.24
N ASN A 293 -29.46 4.18 14.16
CA ASN A 293 -30.92 4.03 14.08
C ASN A 293 -31.20 2.76 13.27
N SER A 294 -32.11 1.94 13.77
CA SER A 294 -32.59 0.74 13.08
C SER A 294 -34.11 0.77 13.06
N GLN A 295 -34.67 0.59 11.88
CA GLN A 295 -36.11 0.41 11.67
C GLN A 295 -36.31 -0.97 11.06
N GLN A 296 -37.20 -1.76 11.66
CA GLN A 296 -37.42 -3.15 11.27
C GLN A 296 -38.91 -3.45 11.23
N THR A 297 -39.37 -4.03 10.15
CA THR A 297 -40.71 -4.65 10.04
C THR A 297 -40.54 -6.13 9.84
N ALA A 298 -41.10 -6.92 10.71
CA ALA A 298 -41.05 -8.38 10.63
C ALA A 298 -42.44 -8.97 10.56
N LEU A 299 -42.63 -9.93 9.63
CA LEU A 299 -43.84 -10.71 9.52
C LEU A 299 -43.70 -11.96 10.38
N LEU A 300 -44.58 -12.09 11.38
CA LEU A 300 -44.65 -13.24 12.26
C LEU A 300 -45.85 -14.08 11.90
N THR A 301 -45.63 -15.35 11.54
CA THR A 301 -46.70 -16.29 11.27
C THR A 301 -46.78 -17.28 12.43
N ASP A 302 -47.94 -17.33 13.08
CA ASP A 302 -48.26 -18.30 14.14
C ASP A 302 -49.52 -19.05 13.76
N GLY A 303 -49.37 -20.27 13.33
CA GLY A 303 -50.45 -21.07 12.70
C GLY A 303 -51.01 -20.38 11.44
N ALA A 304 -52.29 -20.05 11.45
CA ALA A 304 -52.98 -19.35 10.37
C ALA A 304 -52.94 -17.81 10.48
N THR A 305 -52.41 -17.28 11.59
CA THR A 305 -52.39 -15.82 11.84
C THR A 305 -51.07 -15.23 11.47
N THR A 306 -51.10 -14.21 10.63
CA THR A 306 -49.89 -13.40 10.32
C THR A 306 -50.04 -12.03 10.91
N SER A 307 -49.08 -11.60 11.69
CA SER A 307 -48.96 -10.26 12.29
C SER A 307 -47.67 -9.57 11.84
N SER A 308 -47.69 -8.26 11.76
CA SER A 308 -46.51 -7.44 11.47
C SER A 308 -46.06 -6.74 12.74
N LEU A 309 -44.81 -6.95 13.13
CA LEU A 309 -44.17 -6.21 14.23
C LEU A 309 -43.24 -5.14 13.66
N TYR A 310 -43.55 -3.90 13.96
CA TYR A 310 -42.66 -2.76 13.67
C TYR A 310 -41.80 -2.45 14.90
N THR A 311 -40.52 -2.34 14.67
CA THR A 311 -39.54 -2.07 15.72
C THR A 311 -38.64 -0.92 15.31
N THR A 312 -38.42 0.08 16.17
CA THR A 312 -37.37 1.07 16.02
C THR A 312 -36.37 0.95 17.17
N GLN A 313 -35.12 1.17 16.87
CA GLN A 313 -34.05 1.22 17.84
C GLN A 313 -33.15 2.40 17.55
N ASP A 314 -33.10 3.37 18.46
CA ASP A 314 -32.21 4.53 18.40
C ASP A 314 -31.07 4.32 19.41
N GLY A 315 -29.84 4.53 18.97
CA GLY A 315 -28.65 4.37 19.77
C GLY A 315 -27.75 5.62 19.71
N THR A 316 -27.16 5.96 20.84
CA THR A 316 -26.08 6.96 20.93
C THR A 316 -25.00 6.43 21.85
N GLY A 317 -23.77 6.49 21.36
CA GLY A 317 -22.68 5.87 22.10
C GLY A 317 -21.37 6.61 22.00
N THR A 318 -20.42 6.08 22.76
CA THR A 318 -19.00 6.48 22.73
C THR A 318 -18.14 5.24 22.63
N GLN A 319 -17.10 5.33 21.84
CA GLN A 319 -16.08 4.31 21.68
C GLN A 319 -14.72 4.92 21.99
N HIS A 320 -14.05 4.39 22.99
CA HIS A 320 -12.73 4.84 23.42
C HIS A 320 -11.70 3.77 23.07
N ASN A 321 -10.81 4.09 22.13
CA ASN A 321 -9.77 3.19 21.63
C ASN A 321 -8.42 3.63 22.19
N ARG A 322 -7.75 2.76 22.93
CA ARG A 322 -6.40 2.94 23.44
C ARG A 322 -5.51 1.84 22.91
N ASN A 323 -4.53 2.21 22.11
CA ASN A 323 -3.65 1.25 21.46
C ASN A 323 -2.20 1.66 21.68
N HIS A 324 -1.35 0.68 21.95
CA HIS A 324 0.09 0.85 22.05
C HIS A 324 0.77 -0.26 21.25
N SER A 325 1.69 0.12 20.38
CA SER A 325 2.47 -0.80 19.57
C SER A 325 3.95 -0.46 19.67
N LEU A 326 4.77 -1.46 19.86
CA LEU A 326 6.21 -1.38 19.72
C LEU A 326 6.65 -2.18 18.50
N ASN A 327 7.63 -1.69 17.79
CA ASN A 327 8.28 -2.38 16.69
C ASN A 327 9.78 -2.41 16.96
N LEU A 328 10.30 -3.61 17.23
CA LEU A 328 11.71 -3.85 17.46
C LEU A 328 12.25 -4.67 16.30
N GLY A 329 13.24 -4.14 15.60
CA GLY A 329 13.83 -4.78 14.43
C GLY A 329 15.35 -4.78 14.48
N LEU A 330 15.95 -5.85 13.99
CA LEU A 330 17.38 -5.95 13.73
C LEU A 330 17.56 -6.48 12.31
N ASN A 331 18.24 -5.71 11.46
CA ASN A 331 18.75 -6.22 10.20
C ASN A 331 20.26 -6.34 10.33
N TYR A 332 20.82 -7.53 10.07
CA TYR A 332 22.22 -7.81 10.20
C TYR A 332 22.78 -8.39 8.89
N ASP A 333 23.72 -7.67 8.28
CA ASP A 333 24.43 -8.12 7.10
C ASP A 333 25.54 -9.12 7.54
N LEU A 334 25.25 -10.42 7.48
CA LEU A 334 26.22 -11.50 7.80
C LEU A 334 27.44 -11.39 6.91
N THR A 335 27.19 -11.27 5.60
CA THR A 335 28.17 -11.02 4.55
C THR A 335 27.61 -9.99 3.57
N LYS A 336 28.32 -9.68 2.49
CA LYS A 336 27.77 -8.83 1.40
C LYS A 336 26.59 -9.51 0.68
N GLU A 337 26.54 -10.83 0.69
CA GLU A 337 25.53 -11.64 0.02
C GLU A 337 24.42 -12.15 0.94
N GLN A 338 24.64 -12.11 2.25
CA GLN A 338 23.73 -12.75 3.22
C GLN A 338 23.27 -11.73 4.26
N SER A 339 21.99 -11.69 4.52
CA SER A 339 21.40 -10.88 5.58
C SER A 339 20.38 -11.67 6.40
N LEU A 340 20.29 -11.33 7.67
CA LEU A 340 19.32 -11.82 8.63
C LEU A 340 18.54 -10.63 9.17
N SER A 341 17.22 -10.71 9.15
CA SER A 341 16.34 -9.73 9.76
C SER A 341 15.51 -10.40 10.84
N LEU A 342 15.45 -9.79 12.02
CA LEU A 342 14.62 -10.23 13.14
C LEU A 342 13.65 -9.10 13.47
N SER A 343 12.41 -9.43 13.75
CA SER A 343 11.43 -8.45 14.21
C SER A 343 10.55 -9.02 15.32
N VAL A 344 10.23 -8.17 16.31
CA VAL A 344 9.29 -8.45 17.38
C VAL A 344 8.39 -7.23 17.55
N GLN A 345 7.08 -7.47 17.51
CA GLN A 345 6.07 -6.40 17.53
C GLN A 345 4.99 -6.74 18.55
N PRO A 346 5.17 -6.41 19.83
CA PRO A 346 4.10 -6.48 20.82
C PRO A 346 3.13 -5.32 20.62
N HIS A 347 1.86 -5.63 20.81
CA HIS A 347 0.77 -4.70 20.66
C HIS A 347 -0.30 -4.95 21.73
N TRP A 348 -0.81 -3.87 22.29
CA TRP A 348 -1.88 -3.86 23.28
C TRP A 348 -3.01 -2.95 22.82
N GLU A 349 -4.21 -3.48 22.86
CA GLU A 349 -5.42 -2.75 22.53
C GLU A 349 -6.41 -2.85 23.69
N HIS A 350 -6.99 -1.71 24.02
CA HIS A 350 -8.08 -1.61 24.94
C HIS A 350 -9.16 -0.73 24.31
N GLN A 351 -10.29 -1.35 23.99
CA GLN A 351 -11.47 -0.67 23.46
C GLN A 351 -12.59 -0.75 24.47
N SER A 352 -13.06 0.40 24.93
CA SER A 352 -14.27 0.50 25.75
C SER A 352 -15.38 1.15 24.95
N GLU A 353 -16.57 0.59 25.00
CA GLU A 353 -17.75 1.05 24.30
C GLU A 353 -18.91 1.17 25.28
N LEU A 354 -19.61 2.28 25.18
CA LEU A 354 -20.85 2.55 25.88
C LEU A 354 -21.88 3.00 24.85
N ASP A 355 -22.98 2.25 24.73
CA ASP A 355 -24.08 2.57 23.82
C ASP A 355 -25.40 2.57 24.58
N ASN A 356 -26.10 3.72 24.57
CA ASN A 356 -27.41 3.86 25.16
C ASN A 356 -28.45 3.74 24.04
N GLN A 357 -29.45 2.87 24.25
CA GLN A 357 -30.42 2.50 23.25
C GLN A 357 -31.83 2.73 23.74
N THR A 358 -32.70 3.19 22.84
CA THR A 358 -34.15 3.23 23.03
C THR A 358 -34.78 2.34 22.00
N LEU A 359 -35.54 1.35 22.44
CA LEU A 359 -36.25 0.39 21.61
C LEU A 359 -37.75 0.63 21.73
N THR A 360 -38.41 0.83 20.61
CA THR A 360 -39.88 0.86 20.57
C THR A 360 -40.41 -0.24 19.66
N GLN A 361 -41.49 -0.88 20.11
CA GLN A 361 -42.13 -1.97 19.37
C GLN A 361 -43.63 -1.74 19.30
N GLN A 362 -44.21 -1.99 18.15
CA GLN A 362 -45.66 -1.91 17.91
C GLN A 362 -46.12 -3.00 16.92
N THR A 363 -47.10 -3.76 17.28
CA THR A 363 -47.81 -4.61 16.32
C THR A 363 -48.61 -3.73 15.40
N VAL A 364 -48.44 -3.86 14.08
CA VAL A 364 -49.16 -3.04 13.10
C VAL A 364 -50.65 -3.24 13.26
N GLY A 365 -51.40 -2.14 13.38
CA GLY A 365 -52.84 -2.16 13.68
C GLY A 365 -53.21 -2.15 15.18
N SER A 366 -52.23 -2.28 16.08
CA SER A 366 -52.44 -2.16 17.52
C SER A 366 -52.07 -0.73 17.98
N PRO A 367 -52.86 -0.12 18.88
CA PRO A 367 -52.47 1.18 19.47
C PRO A 367 -51.35 1.07 20.54
N THR A 368 -51.04 -0.15 20.98
CA THR A 368 -50.07 -0.34 22.06
C THR A 368 -48.66 -0.26 21.53
N VAL A 369 -47.87 0.63 22.13
CA VAL A 369 -46.41 0.79 21.89
C VAL A 369 -45.67 0.37 23.15
N THR A 370 -44.75 -0.54 23.02
CA THR A 370 -43.84 -0.93 24.11
C THR A 370 -42.51 -0.20 23.92
N THR A 371 -42.01 0.47 24.96
CA THR A 371 -40.71 1.14 24.95
C THR A 371 -39.80 0.50 25.99
N GLN A 372 -38.58 0.19 25.57
CA GLN A 372 -37.51 -0.33 26.41
C GLN A 372 -36.27 0.56 26.29
N TYR A 373 -35.53 0.64 27.37
CA TYR A 373 -34.27 1.39 27.42
C TYR A 373 -33.15 0.41 27.71
N GLY A 374 -32.05 0.52 26.96
CA GLY A 374 -30.92 -0.36 27.09
C GLY A 374 -29.60 0.39 27.18
N GLN A 375 -28.68 -0.21 27.89
CA GLN A 375 -27.30 0.23 27.89
C GLN A 375 -26.42 -0.98 27.58
N GLN A 376 -25.61 -0.84 26.56
CA GLN A 376 -24.60 -1.84 26.20
C GLN A 376 -23.22 -1.33 26.60
N ILE A 377 -22.46 -2.19 27.26
CA ILE A 377 -21.08 -1.91 27.67
C ILE A 377 -20.20 -3.02 27.13
N ALA A 378 -19.13 -2.65 26.47
CA ALA A 378 -18.06 -3.57 26.08
C ALA A 378 -16.70 -3.04 26.55
N ASP A 379 -15.84 -3.92 27.06
CA ASP A 379 -14.48 -3.59 27.54
C ASP A 379 -13.47 -4.59 26.97
N VAL A 380 -13.15 -4.45 25.71
CA VAL A 380 -12.34 -5.39 24.93
C VAL A 380 -10.85 -5.14 25.17
N LYS A 381 -10.13 -6.18 25.56
CA LYS A 381 -8.67 -6.16 25.73
C LYS A 381 -8.04 -7.20 24.83
N VAL A 382 -7.10 -6.76 24.00
CA VAL A 382 -6.39 -7.63 23.07
C VAL A 382 -4.89 -7.41 23.24
N THR A 383 -4.16 -8.49 23.36
CA THR A 383 -2.70 -8.49 23.29
C THR A 383 -2.27 -9.31 22.08
N VAL A 384 -1.42 -8.74 21.25
CA VAL A 384 -0.85 -9.41 20.09
C VAL A 384 0.67 -9.38 20.20
N LEU A 385 1.30 -10.50 19.95
CA LEU A 385 2.74 -10.61 19.78
C LEU A 385 3.04 -11.18 18.40
N GLU A 386 3.63 -10.37 17.55
CA GLU A 386 4.15 -10.82 16.28
C GLU A 386 5.66 -10.95 16.35
N SER A 387 6.22 -12.03 15.78
CA SER A 387 7.66 -12.20 15.66
C SER A 387 7.99 -12.88 14.35
N SER A 388 9.09 -12.48 13.72
CA SER A 388 9.59 -13.11 12.51
C SER A 388 11.10 -13.08 12.41
N ALA A 389 11.63 -14.05 11.71
CA ALA A 389 13.02 -14.15 11.28
C ALA A 389 13.07 -14.36 9.77
N ASP A 390 13.89 -13.57 9.09
CA ASP A 390 14.03 -13.59 7.64
C ASP A 390 15.50 -13.75 7.30
N TYR A 391 15.82 -14.73 6.52
CA TYR A 391 17.15 -14.95 5.94
C TYR A 391 17.09 -14.70 4.45
N ARG A 392 18.09 -14.00 3.93
CA ARG A 392 18.25 -13.73 2.51
C ARG A 392 19.67 -14.00 2.09
N HIS A 393 19.83 -14.73 0.98
CA HIS A 393 21.10 -14.97 0.34
C HIS A 393 21.00 -14.61 -1.14
N THR A 394 21.86 -13.72 -1.59
CA THR A 394 22.05 -13.36 -3.00
C THR A 394 23.43 -13.78 -3.44
N TRP A 395 23.63 -14.10 -4.71
CA TRP A 395 24.94 -14.50 -5.26
C TRP A 395 25.47 -13.38 -6.18
N GLU A 396 26.56 -12.72 -5.79
CA GLU A 396 27.19 -11.65 -6.62
C GLU A 396 27.61 -12.16 -8.00
N ALA A 397 28.14 -13.40 -8.05
CA ALA A 397 28.55 -14.06 -9.30
C ALA A 397 27.36 -14.40 -10.23
N HIS A 398 26.14 -14.43 -9.70
CA HIS A 398 24.93 -14.80 -10.45
C HIS A 398 23.83 -13.77 -10.17
N LYS A 399 23.91 -12.59 -10.80
CA LYS A 399 22.95 -11.50 -10.61
C LYS A 399 21.51 -11.99 -10.73
N GLY A 400 20.70 -11.69 -9.72
CA GLY A 400 19.30 -12.09 -9.67
C GLY A 400 19.01 -13.46 -9.09
N ARG A 401 20.02 -14.29 -8.80
CA ARG A 401 19.85 -15.52 -8.02
C ARG A 401 19.68 -15.20 -6.55
N GLU A 402 18.64 -15.74 -5.94
CA GLU A 402 18.27 -15.40 -4.57
C GLU A 402 17.60 -16.57 -3.87
N LEU A 403 17.95 -16.79 -2.61
CA LEU A 403 17.25 -17.65 -1.67
C LEU A 403 16.72 -16.77 -0.53
N THR A 404 15.44 -16.88 -0.24
CA THR A 404 14.85 -16.28 0.96
C THR A 404 14.17 -17.35 1.80
N ALA A 405 14.33 -17.26 3.11
CA ALA A 405 13.61 -18.07 4.08
C ALA A 405 13.01 -17.15 5.14
N ASN A 406 11.74 -17.37 5.42
CA ASN A 406 11.01 -16.61 6.42
C ASN A 406 10.30 -17.57 7.36
N ALA A 407 10.33 -17.30 8.65
CA ALA A 407 9.56 -18.01 9.66
C ALA A 407 9.04 -17.01 10.70
N GLY A 408 7.84 -17.25 11.20
CA GLY A 408 7.28 -16.34 12.21
C GLY A 408 6.07 -16.92 12.93
N MET A 409 5.67 -16.15 13.93
CA MET A 409 4.54 -16.46 14.81
C MET A 409 3.75 -15.20 15.10
N VAL A 410 2.42 -15.34 15.12
CA VAL A 410 1.50 -14.35 15.67
C VAL A 410 0.73 -15.02 16.81
N LYS A 411 0.78 -14.44 18.01
CA LYS A 411 -0.03 -14.86 19.15
C LYS A 411 -1.00 -13.75 19.52
N ILE A 412 -2.27 -14.11 19.67
CA ILE A 412 -3.37 -13.20 20.01
C ILE A 412 -4.07 -13.73 21.25
N ASP A 413 -4.12 -12.92 22.29
CA ASP A 413 -4.91 -13.16 23.47
C ASP A 413 -5.95 -12.05 23.59
N ALA A 414 -7.24 -12.41 23.52
CA ALA A 414 -8.33 -11.44 23.59
C ALA A 414 -9.32 -11.81 24.72
N ASN A 415 -9.73 -10.79 25.47
CA ASN A 415 -10.81 -10.84 26.44
C ASN A 415 -11.87 -9.83 26.06
N ILE A 416 -13.09 -10.32 25.79
CA ILE A 416 -14.18 -9.55 25.17
C ILE A 416 -15.43 -9.67 26.05
N PRO A 417 -15.51 -8.96 27.17
CA PRO A 417 -16.75 -8.84 27.90
C PRO A 417 -17.70 -7.86 27.21
N VAL A 418 -18.94 -8.29 27.06
CA VAL A 418 -20.04 -7.48 26.56
C VAL A 418 -21.23 -7.70 27.46
N SER A 419 -21.87 -6.63 27.91
CA SER A 419 -23.09 -6.70 28.70
C SER A 419 -24.13 -5.75 28.15
N GLN A 420 -25.38 -6.20 28.16
CA GLN A 420 -26.53 -5.37 27.88
C GLN A 420 -27.69 -5.75 28.77
N LEU A 421 -28.37 -4.75 29.28
CA LEU A 421 -29.62 -4.90 29.99
C LEU A 421 -30.67 -3.98 29.38
N LEU A 422 -31.84 -4.51 29.11
CA LEU A 422 -33.03 -3.78 28.68
C LEU A 422 -33.98 -3.65 29.86
N THR A 423 -34.48 -2.46 30.10
CA THR A 423 -35.44 -2.14 31.16
C THR A 423 -36.74 -1.57 30.55
N GLY A 424 -37.84 -1.56 31.27
CA GLY A 424 -39.15 -1.11 30.80
C GLY A 424 -39.99 -2.16 30.07
N GLY A 425 -39.51 -3.39 29.98
CA GLY A 425 -40.28 -4.53 29.43
C GLY A 425 -41.00 -5.33 30.53
N THR A 426 -41.83 -6.26 30.11
CA THR A 426 -42.58 -7.18 30.99
C THR A 426 -41.81 -8.45 31.39
N ALA A 427 -40.72 -8.74 30.70
CA ALA A 427 -39.84 -9.89 30.94
C ALA A 427 -38.35 -9.47 31.00
N PRO A 428 -37.50 -10.25 31.70
CA PRO A 428 -36.07 -10.02 31.72
C PRO A 428 -35.49 -10.04 30.31
N ALA A 429 -34.75 -8.99 29.97
CA ALA A 429 -34.11 -8.92 28.66
C ALA A 429 -32.69 -8.35 28.81
N GLY A 430 -31.71 -9.15 28.45
CA GLY A 430 -30.31 -8.75 28.57
C GLY A 430 -29.38 -9.95 28.55
N PHE A 431 -28.09 -9.66 28.59
CA PHE A 431 -27.04 -10.69 28.71
C PHE A 431 -25.74 -10.09 29.25
N LYS A 432 -24.93 -10.95 29.82
CA LYS A 432 -23.48 -10.73 30.01
C LYS A 432 -22.77 -11.85 29.28
N GLN A 433 -21.97 -11.51 28.31
CA GLN A 433 -21.17 -12.46 27.52
C GLN A 433 -19.69 -12.15 27.78
N GLN A 434 -18.95 -13.13 28.22
CA GLN A 434 -17.52 -13.05 28.36
C GLN A 434 -16.87 -14.05 27.40
N GLN A 435 -16.19 -13.52 26.39
CA GLN A 435 -15.48 -14.33 25.43
C GLN A 435 -13.97 -14.20 25.64
N GLN A 436 -13.30 -15.32 25.73
CA GLN A 436 -11.84 -15.41 25.78
C GLN A 436 -11.36 -16.15 24.53
N VAL A 437 -10.41 -15.58 23.83
CA VAL A 437 -9.85 -16.12 22.59
C VAL A 437 -8.34 -16.18 22.71
N ASN A 438 -7.76 -17.33 22.40
CA ASN A 438 -6.33 -17.52 22.20
C ASN A 438 -6.09 -18.04 20.80
N ALA A 439 -5.49 -17.23 19.96
CA ALA A 439 -5.15 -17.64 18.59
C ALA A 439 -3.63 -17.61 18.39
N GLN A 440 -3.12 -18.61 17.70
CA GLN A 440 -1.72 -18.76 17.37
C GLN A 440 -1.59 -19.09 15.89
N ILE A 441 -0.78 -18.32 15.17
CA ILE A 441 -0.51 -18.54 13.77
C ILE A 441 0.98 -18.71 13.61
N TYR A 442 1.39 -19.86 13.10
CA TYR A 442 2.76 -20.15 12.73
C TYR A 442 2.86 -20.17 11.22
N PHE A 443 3.87 -19.55 10.68
CA PHE A 443 4.12 -19.58 9.24
C PHE A 443 5.58 -19.78 8.93
N GLY A 444 5.83 -20.42 7.81
CA GLY A 444 7.16 -20.61 7.26
C GLY A 444 7.09 -20.62 5.75
N GLN A 445 8.05 -19.98 5.09
CA GLN A 445 8.15 -19.87 3.64
C GLN A 445 9.60 -19.91 3.21
N VAL A 446 9.90 -20.63 2.13
CA VAL A 446 11.22 -20.65 1.48
C VAL A 446 11.00 -20.41 0.00
N ASP A 447 11.70 -19.43 -0.54
CA ASP A 447 11.66 -19.05 -1.95
C ASP A 447 13.06 -19.14 -2.57
N TYR A 448 13.12 -19.68 -3.76
CA TYR A 448 14.34 -19.70 -4.56
C TYR A 448 14.08 -19.09 -5.93
N THR A 449 14.87 -18.09 -6.29
CA THR A 449 14.82 -17.39 -7.57
C THR A 449 16.05 -17.76 -8.39
N LEU A 450 15.83 -18.28 -9.59
CA LEU A 450 16.85 -18.65 -10.55
C LEU A 450 16.69 -17.84 -11.83
N PRO A 451 17.59 -16.89 -12.12
CA PRO A 451 17.60 -16.17 -13.39
C PRO A 451 18.00 -17.11 -14.52
N SER A 452 17.47 -16.91 -15.72
CA SER A 452 17.94 -17.61 -16.93
C SER A 452 19.32 -17.12 -17.34
N ALA A 453 20.09 -17.97 -18.03
CA ALA A 453 21.45 -17.68 -18.45
C ALA A 453 21.55 -16.42 -19.35
N ASP A 454 20.50 -16.15 -20.14
CA ASP A 454 20.40 -14.97 -21.02
C ASP A 454 19.93 -13.69 -20.29
N GLY A 455 19.69 -13.78 -18.97
CA GLY A 455 19.19 -12.67 -18.15
C GLY A 455 17.77 -12.20 -18.45
N LYS A 456 17.10 -12.77 -19.46
CA LYS A 456 15.76 -12.34 -19.93
C LYS A 456 14.62 -13.05 -19.21
N GLY A 457 14.90 -14.06 -18.43
CA GLY A 457 13.90 -14.83 -17.70
C GLY A 457 14.31 -15.10 -16.26
N LYS A 458 13.36 -15.49 -15.45
CA LYS A 458 13.57 -16.01 -14.11
C LYS A 458 12.54 -17.06 -13.75
N LEU A 459 12.98 -18.09 -13.06
CA LEU A 459 12.13 -19.08 -12.40
C LEU A 459 12.12 -18.79 -10.90
N GLU A 460 10.95 -18.72 -10.31
CA GLU A 460 10.76 -18.62 -8.86
C GLU A 460 10.00 -19.86 -8.40
N VAL A 461 10.56 -20.60 -7.44
CA VAL A 461 9.91 -21.75 -6.81
C VAL A 461 9.88 -21.56 -5.31
N GLY A 462 8.86 -22.05 -4.65
CA GLY A 462 8.76 -21.90 -3.22
C GLY A 462 7.82 -22.89 -2.55
N LEU A 463 8.04 -23.02 -1.25
CA LEU A 463 7.22 -23.79 -0.33
C LEU A 463 6.76 -22.87 0.79
N LYS A 464 5.52 -23.02 1.20
CA LYS A 464 4.94 -22.28 2.34
C LYS A 464 4.10 -23.21 3.17
N ASN A 465 4.13 -23.04 4.48
CA ASN A 465 3.14 -23.64 5.38
C ASN A 465 2.65 -22.61 6.38
N GLN A 466 1.37 -22.66 6.69
CA GLN A 466 0.76 -21.86 7.72
C GLN A 466 -0.14 -22.75 8.58
N VAL A 467 0.00 -22.61 9.89
CA VAL A 467 -0.80 -23.32 10.89
C VAL A 467 -1.50 -22.30 11.76
N LEU A 468 -2.82 -22.30 11.73
CA LEU A 468 -3.67 -21.53 12.60
C LEU A 468 -4.22 -22.47 13.69
N ARG A 469 -4.01 -22.12 14.96
CA ARG A 469 -4.67 -22.72 16.12
C ARG A 469 -5.48 -21.65 16.81
N ASN A 470 -6.73 -21.91 17.05
CA ASN A 470 -7.62 -21.00 17.76
C ASN A 470 -8.39 -21.77 18.81
N THR A 471 -8.30 -21.34 20.04
CA THR A 471 -9.06 -21.90 21.16
C THR A 471 -9.76 -20.77 21.88
N GLY A 472 -10.93 -21.04 22.38
CA GLY A 472 -11.65 -20.03 23.13
C GLY A 472 -12.78 -20.62 23.98
N ARG A 473 -13.28 -19.77 24.84
CA ARG A 473 -14.46 -20.05 25.64
C ARG A 473 -15.37 -18.84 25.70
N THR A 474 -16.64 -19.08 25.72
CA THR A 474 -17.68 -18.06 25.92
C THR A 474 -18.51 -18.48 27.11
N ALA A 475 -18.64 -17.60 28.08
CA ALA A 475 -19.62 -17.71 29.18
C ALA A 475 -20.74 -16.73 28.88
N MET A 476 -21.97 -17.21 28.83
CA MET A 476 -23.19 -16.45 28.65
C MET A 476 -24.00 -16.48 29.93
N LEU A 477 -24.39 -15.31 30.43
CA LEU A 477 -25.26 -15.19 31.58
C LEU A 477 -26.50 -14.38 31.18
N LYS A 478 -27.66 -14.82 31.68
CA LYS A 478 -28.95 -14.15 31.44
C LYS A 478 -29.47 -13.57 32.77
N PRO A 479 -30.18 -12.43 32.74
CA PRO A 479 -30.76 -11.84 33.95
C PRO A 479 -31.93 -12.69 34.46
N THR A 480 -32.11 -12.72 35.78
CA THR A 480 -33.19 -13.47 36.41
C THR A 480 -34.48 -12.68 36.58
N SER A 481 -34.41 -11.35 36.42
CA SER A 481 -35.56 -10.46 36.46
C SER A 481 -35.36 -9.20 35.61
N THR A 482 -36.40 -8.37 35.49
CA THR A 482 -36.38 -7.09 34.77
C THR A 482 -35.76 -5.95 35.59
N ASP A 483 -35.41 -6.19 36.85
CA ASP A 483 -34.77 -5.20 37.70
C ASP A 483 -33.34 -4.91 37.19
N PRO A 484 -32.91 -3.64 37.13
CA PRO A 484 -31.53 -3.30 36.75
C PRO A 484 -30.47 -3.91 37.66
N SER A 485 -30.85 -4.27 38.93
CA SER A 485 -29.97 -4.95 39.88
C SER A 485 -30.07 -6.48 39.81
N ALA A 486 -30.81 -7.04 38.84
CA ALA A 486 -31.03 -8.46 38.73
C ALA A 486 -29.72 -9.27 38.68
N GLU A 487 -29.73 -10.38 39.41
CA GLU A 487 -28.66 -11.37 39.31
C GLU A 487 -28.64 -11.99 37.90
N PHE A 488 -27.46 -12.33 37.46
CA PHE A 488 -27.23 -13.00 36.18
C PHE A 488 -26.85 -14.46 36.46
N GLN A 489 -27.57 -15.38 35.86
CA GLN A 489 -27.28 -16.82 35.94
C GLN A 489 -26.64 -17.32 34.66
N LEU A 490 -25.74 -18.30 34.80
CA LEU A 490 -25.09 -18.94 33.63
C LEU A 490 -26.14 -19.64 32.77
N ASP A 491 -26.07 -19.30 31.47
CA ASP A 491 -26.81 -20.02 30.44
C ASP A 491 -25.94 -21.15 29.85
N PRO A 492 -26.11 -22.40 30.25
CA PRO A 492 -25.24 -23.49 29.80
C PRO A 492 -25.41 -23.81 28.31
N THR A 493 -26.59 -23.50 27.75
CA THR A 493 -26.85 -23.71 26.30
C THR A 493 -26.02 -22.81 25.42
N ASN A 494 -25.80 -21.56 25.84
CA ASN A 494 -25.04 -20.57 25.11
C ASN A 494 -23.64 -20.33 25.66
N SER A 495 -23.21 -21.18 26.64
CA SER A 495 -21.85 -21.18 27.14
C SER A 495 -21.09 -22.39 26.60
N PHE A 496 -19.94 -22.12 25.99
CA PHE A 496 -19.19 -23.16 25.29
C PHE A 496 -17.68 -22.88 25.29
N ALA A 497 -16.90 -23.92 25.12
CA ALA A 497 -15.49 -23.85 24.73
C ALA A 497 -15.33 -24.46 23.35
N TYR A 498 -14.37 -23.97 22.59
CA TYR A 498 -14.10 -24.44 21.23
C TYR A 498 -12.60 -24.58 20.96
N ASN A 499 -12.28 -25.42 20.00
CA ASN A 499 -10.99 -25.49 19.37
C ASN A 499 -11.14 -25.45 17.86
N PHE A 500 -10.14 -24.92 17.16
CA PHE A 500 -10.08 -24.88 15.72
C PHE A 500 -8.64 -24.89 15.26
N THR A 501 -8.28 -25.85 14.45
CA THR A 501 -6.95 -25.93 13.85
C THR A 501 -7.08 -25.98 12.32
N GLN A 502 -6.29 -25.16 11.64
CA GLN A 502 -6.23 -25.15 10.19
C GLN A 502 -4.76 -25.19 9.76
N VAL A 503 -4.42 -26.14 8.89
CA VAL A 503 -3.09 -26.30 8.31
C VAL A 503 -3.16 -26.08 6.80
N MET A 504 -2.29 -25.21 6.27
CA MET A 504 -2.31 -24.77 4.89
C MET A 504 -0.91 -24.88 4.24
N PRO A 505 -0.47 -26.11 3.86
CA PRO A 505 0.74 -26.27 3.07
C PRO A 505 0.50 -25.83 1.63
N ALA A 506 1.52 -25.23 1.02
CA ALA A 506 1.53 -24.79 -0.37
C ALA A 506 2.89 -24.99 -1.04
N ALA A 507 2.84 -25.32 -2.32
CA ALA A 507 4.00 -25.34 -3.21
C ALA A 507 3.67 -24.55 -4.48
N TYR A 508 4.63 -23.82 -5.03
CA TYR A 508 4.40 -23.00 -6.21
C TYR A 508 5.64 -22.84 -7.07
N ALA A 509 5.39 -22.59 -8.34
CA ALA A 509 6.39 -22.20 -9.31
C ALA A 509 5.85 -21.07 -10.20
N THR A 510 6.69 -20.09 -10.50
CA THR A 510 6.39 -18.98 -11.42
C THR A 510 7.55 -18.79 -12.36
N TYR A 511 7.29 -18.77 -13.66
CA TYR A 511 8.28 -18.43 -14.67
C TYR A 511 7.90 -17.13 -15.36
N GLN A 512 8.86 -16.20 -15.41
CA GLN A 512 8.72 -14.91 -16.09
C GLN A 512 9.79 -14.79 -17.16
N ARG A 513 9.42 -14.24 -18.33
CA ARG A 513 10.37 -13.98 -19.41
C ARG A 513 10.02 -12.70 -20.19
N THR A 514 11.06 -11.94 -20.48
CA THR A 514 11.00 -10.86 -21.48
C THR A 514 11.28 -11.45 -22.84
N LEU A 515 10.36 -11.20 -23.78
CA LEU A 515 10.38 -11.72 -25.15
C LEU A 515 10.78 -10.60 -26.13
N ALA A 516 10.95 -10.93 -27.39
CA ALA A 516 11.23 -9.95 -28.45
C ALA A 516 10.06 -8.94 -28.63
N HIS A 517 10.34 -7.81 -29.27
CA HIS A 517 9.36 -6.78 -29.67
C HIS A 517 8.54 -6.22 -28.48
N GLY A 518 9.15 -6.07 -27.31
CA GLY A 518 8.50 -5.48 -26.13
C GLY A 518 7.47 -6.36 -25.42
N TRP A 519 7.40 -7.64 -25.75
CA TRP A 519 6.56 -8.58 -25.06
C TRP A 519 7.22 -9.06 -23.75
N SER A 520 6.42 -9.28 -22.74
CA SER A 520 6.80 -9.96 -21.50
C SER A 520 5.67 -10.88 -21.06
N ALA A 521 6.02 -12.04 -20.53
CA ALA A 521 5.08 -13.04 -20.09
C ALA A 521 5.49 -13.62 -18.74
N GLN A 522 4.50 -13.92 -17.92
CA GLN A 522 4.65 -14.61 -16.64
C GLN A 522 3.55 -15.68 -16.55
N GLY A 523 3.92 -16.89 -16.16
CA GLY A 523 3.00 -17.97 -15.87
C GLY A 523 3.36 -18.62 -14.55
N GLY A 524 2.39 -19.03 -13.77
CA GLY A 524 2.61 -19.66 -12.48
C GLY A 524 1.53 -20.65 -12.11
N LEU A 525 1.90 -21.62 -11.30
CA LEU A 525 1.00 -22.62 -10.73
C LEU A 525 1.29 -22.75 -9.24
N ARG A 526 0.26 -22.72 -8.44
CA ARG A 526 0.30 -22.95 -7.00
C ARG A 526 -0.66 -24.07 -6.62
N SER A 527 -0.21 -24.97 -5.79
CA SER A 527 -1.02 -25.99 -5.12
C SER A 527 -1.14 -25.65 -3.66
N GLU A 528 -2.35 -25.62 -3.11
CA GLU A 528 -2.59 -25.42 -1.68
C GLU A 528 -3.43 -26.56 -1.11
N GLY A 529 -2.94 -27.18 -0.02
CA GLY A 529 -3.73 -28.03 0.85
C GLY A 529 -4.50 -27.18 1.89
N THR A 530 -5.63 -27.65 2.32
CA THR A 530 -6.38 -27.09 3.44
C THR A 530 -6.90 -28.22 4.30
N PHE A 531 -6.45 -28.27 5.54
CA PHE A 531 -6.80 -29.30 6.52
C PHE A 531 -7.37 -28.59 7.74
N ILE A 532 -8.67 -28.75 7.98
CA ILE A 532 -9.41 -28.12 9.06
C ILE A 532 -9.91 -29.19 10.01
N ASN A 533 -9.67 -28.99 11.28
CA ASN A 533 -10.25 -29.73 12.38
C ASN A 533 -10.67 -28.76 13.47
N GLY A 534 -11.94 -28.75 13.85
CA GLY A 534 -12.45 -27.87 14.88
C GLY A 534 -13.77 -28.34 15.42
N GLY A 535 -14.14 -27.88 16.61
CA GLY A 535 -15.41 -28.24 17.24
C GLY A 535 -15.62 -27.54 18.54
N VAL A 536 -16.83 -27.72 19.07
CA VAL A 536 -17.24 -27.28 20.39
C VAL A 536 -16.97 -28.42 21.37
N ALA A 537 -16.47 -28.09 22.57
CA ALA A 537 -16.06 -29.07 23.57
C ALA A 537 -17.21 -30.01 24.02
N SER A 538 -18.45 -29.56 23.93
CA SER A 538 -19.65 -30.38 24.15
C SER A 538 -19.86 -31.49 23.12
N GLY A 539 -19.08 -31.52 22.04
CA GLY A 539 -19.24 -32.49 20.95
C GLY A 539 -20.47 -32.28 20.06
N THR A 540 -21.28 -31.26 20.33
CA THR A 540 -22.54 -30.99 19.61
C THR A 540 -22.32 -30.47 18.20
N ALA A 541 -21.11 -29.94 17.91
CA ALA A 541 -20.79 -29.39 16.59
C ALA A 541 -19.30 -29.52 16.26
N SER A 542 -19.01 -29.99 15.07
CA SER A 542 -17.65 -30.14 14.56
C SER A 542 -17.51 -29.75 13.11
N VAL A 543 -16.33 -29.33 12.72
CA VAL A 543 -15.93 -29.07 11.34
C VAL A 543 -14.68 -29.86 11.04
N ASN A 544 -14.77 -30.79 10.11
CA ASN A 544 -13.61 -31.53 9.60
C ASN A 544 -13.62 -31.46 8.06
N ARG A 545 -12.59 -30.86 7.49
CA ARG A 545 -12.47 -30.68 6.04
C ARG A 545 -11.04 -30.87 5.56
N GLN A 546 -10.90 -31.49 4.41
CA GLN A 546 -9.61 -31.70 3.75
C GLN A 546 -9.81 -31.55 2.25
N TYR A 547 -9.03 -30.68 1.63
CA TYR A 547 -9.01 -30.53 0.19
C TYR A 547 -7.69 -29.94 -0.31
N VAL A 548 -7.35 -30.24 -1.56
CA VAL A 548 -6.23 -29.64 -2.29
C VAL A 548 -6.78 -28.90 -3.50
N SER A 549 -6.25 -27.73 -3.77
CA SER A 549 -6.69 -26.89 -4.88
C SER A 549 -5.51 -26.34 -5.67
N LEU A 550 -5.71 -26.19 -6.98
CA LEU A 550 -4.73 -25.63 -7.92
C LEU A 550 -5.12 -24.21 -8.31
N PHE A 551 -4.13 -23.33 -8.35
CA PHE A 551 -4.29 -21.90 -8.62
C PHE A 551 -3.33 -21.46 -9.74
N PRO A 552 -3.73 -21.61 -11.01
CA PRO A 552 -2.99 -21.07 -12.14
C PRO A 552 -3.11 -19.53 -12.17
N SER A 553 -2.01 -18.90 -12.59
CA SER A 553 -1.93 -17.47 -12.88
C SER A 553 -1.14 -17.23 -14.15
N ALA A 554 -1.52 -16.24 -14.94
CA ALA A 554 -0.83 -15.85 -16.16
C ALA A 554 -0.93 -14.34 -16.36
N THR A 555 0.16 -13.73 -16.80
CA THR A 555 0.20 -12.31 -17.20
C THR A 555 1.02 -12.19 -18.47
N VAL A 556 0.48 -11.50 -19.46
CA VAL A 556 1.18 -11.17 -20.70
C VAL A 556 1.08 -9.67 -20.89
N ALA A 557 2.19 -9.01 -21.16
CA ALA A 557 2.23 -7.58 -21.40
C ALA A 557 3.04 -7.25 -22.65
N ARG A 558 2.70 -6.12 -23.28
CA ARG A 558 3.40 -5.57 -24.42
C ARG A 558 3.64 -4.09 -24.24
N GLU A 559 4.88 -3.67 -24.40
CA GLU A 559 5.25 -2.26 -24.55
C GLU A 559 4.87 -1.80 -25.95
N LEU A 560 4.07 -0.73 -26.07
CA LEU A 560 3.53 -0.21 -27.32
C LEU A 560 4.21 1.08 -27.77
N GLY A 561 4.94 1.78 -26.91
CA GLY A 561 5.63 3.04 -27.20
C GLY A 561 7.03 2.84 -27.77
N LYS A 562 7.57 3.89 -28.38
CA LYS A 562 8.98 3.92 -28.83
C LYS A 562 9.96 3.97 -27.65
N GLU A 563 9.52 4.56 -26.53
CA GLU A 563 10.27 4.62 -25.28
C GLU A 563 9.70 3.60 -24.28
N SER A 564 10.59 2.91 -23.59
CA SER A 564 10.20 1.93 -22.55
C SER A 564 9.35 2.61 -21.47
N GLY A 565 8.21 1.99 -21.14
CA GLY A 565 7.28 2.50 -20.12
C GLY A 565 6.34 3.62 -20.59
N GLN A 566 6.40 4.07 -21.85
CA GLN A 566 5.51 5.10 -22.38
C GLN A 566 4.06 4.59 -22.52
N SER A 567 3.90 3.42 -23.10
CA SER A 567 2.59 2.78 -23.26
C SER A 567 2.72 1.29 -23.11
N ARG A 568 1.82 0.70 -22.32
CA ARG A 568 1.84 -0.73 -22.00
C ARG A 568 0.44 -1.30 -22.01
N LEU A 569 0.26 -2.41 -22.71
CA LEU A 569 -0.95 -3.23 -22.68
C LEU A 569 -0.64 -4.52 -21.90
N GLN A 570 -1.52 -4.92 -21.00
CA GLN A 570 -1.36 -6.12 -20.18
C GLN A 570 -2.66 -6.90 -20.11
N PHE A 571 -2.58 -8.20 -20.30
CA PHE A 571 -3.62 -9.17 -19.99
C PHE A 571 -3.20 -10.00 -18.78
N SER A 572 -4.12 -10.24 -17.85
CA SER A 572 -3.86 -11.10 -16.70
C SER A 572 -5.05 -11.99 -16.36
N TYR A 573 -4.74 -13.17 -15.85
CA TYR A 573 -5.67 -14.15 -15.34
C TYR A 573 -5.15 -14.74 -14.03
N ALA A 574 -6.04 -14.95 -13.06
CA ALA A 574 -5.74 -15.72 -11.85
C ALA A 574 -6.99 -16.44 -11.33
N ARG A 575 -6.82 -17.68 -10.90
CA ARG A 575 -7.80 -18.37 -10.06
C ARG A 575 -7.50 -18.09 -8.60
N ARG A 576 -8.54 -17.78 -7.82
CA ARG A 576 -8.42 -17.37 -6.41
C ARG A 576 -9.37 -18.18 -5.53
N LEU A 577 -9.11 -18.15 -4.23
CA LEU A 577 -9.87 -18.87 -3.20
C LEU A 577 -10.23 -17.92 -2.06
N ASN A 578 -11.44 -18.03 -1.56
CA ASN A 578 -11.84 -17.47 -0.27
C ASN A 578 -12.27 -18.61 0.65
N ARG A 579 -11.48 -18.83 1.71
CA ARG A 579 -11.81 -19.82 2.73
C ARG A 579 -12.77 -19.22 3.75
N PRO A 580 -13.83 -19.94 4.16
CA PRO A 580 -14.58 -19.52 5.33
C PRO A 580 -13.66 -19.44 6.53
N ASP A 581 -13.76 -18.38 7.32
CA ASP A 581 -13.03 -18.25 8.58
C ASP A 581 -13.65 -19.13 9.68
N PHE A 582 -12.94 -19.26 10.83
CA PHE A 582 -13.40 -20.12 11.91
C PHE A 582 -14.74 -19.67 12.52
N MET A 583 -14.99 -18.35 12.60
CA MET A 583 -16.25 -17.81 13.12
C MET A 583 -17.42 -18.05 12.16
N GLN A 584 -17.13 -18.09 10.85
CA GLN A 584 -18.13 -18.42 9.86
C GLN A 584 -18.50 -19.90 9.87
N GLN A 585 -17.56 -20.77 10.25
CA GLN A 585 -17.72 -22.22 10.21
C GLN A 585 -18.24 -22.83 11.52
N LEU A 586 -17.77 -22.35 12.68
CA LEU A 586 -18.21 -22.90 13.95
C LEU A 586 -19.65 -22.47 14.25
N PRO A 587 -20.60 -23.40 14.47
CA PRO A 587 -22.01 -23.07 14.70
C PRO A 587 -22.27 -22.62 16.15
N ILE A 588 -21.43 -21.73 16.65
CA ILE A 588 -21.53 -21.09 17.96
C ILE A 588 -22.40 -19.84 17.85
N GLN A 589 -23.21 -19.59 18.89
CA GLN A 589 -24.06 -18.40 18.95
C GLN A 589 -23.33 -17.27 19.69
N LEU A 590 -23.20 -16.12 19.02
CA LEU A 590 -22.61 -14.91 19.60
C LEU A 590 -23.65 -13.80 19.56
N TYR A 591 -24.12 -13.38 20.70
CA TYR A 591 -25.13 -12.34 20.82
C TYR A 591 -24.52 -10.97 20.56
N GLN A 592 -25.18 -10.18 19.75
CA GLN A 592 -24.89 -8.76 19.50
C GLN A 592 -25.76 -7.89 20.41
N ASP A 593 -27.00 -8.29 20.59
CA ASP A 593 -27.98 -7.77 21.53
C ASP A 593 -29.00 -8.89 21.83
N PRO A 594 -29.93 -8.72 22.78
CA PRO A 594 -30.87 -9.78 23.17
C PRO A 594 -31.76 -10.31 22.03
N ARG A 595 -31.86 -9.58 20.93
CA ARG A 595 -32.71 -9.92 19.77
C ARG A 595 -31.90 -10.31 18.52
N ASN A 596 -30.60 -10.13 18.54
CA ASN A 596 -29.77 -10.41 17.39
C ASN A 596 -28.54 -11.22 17.80
N TYR A 597 -28.37 -12.36 17.20
CA TYR A 597 -27.18 -13.17 17.37
C TYR A 597 -26.61 -13.63 16.04
N ARG A 598 -25.33 -13.89 16.04
CA ARG A 598 -24.60 -14.48 14.92
C ARG A 598 -24.30 -15.94 15.19
N GLN A 599 -24.45 -16.78 14.17
CA GLN A 599 -24.15 -18.19 14.24
C GLN A 599 -23.39 -18.64 13.00
N GLY A 600 -22.25 -19.31 13.17
CA GLY A 600 -21.51 -19.91 12.07
C GLY A 600 -22.27 -21.09 11.45
N ASN A 601 -21.81 -21.49 10.26
CA ASN A 601 -22.37 -22.59 9.47
C ASN A 601 -21.25 -23.58 9.11
N ALA A 602 -21.27 -24.74 9.75
CA ALA A 602 -20.32 -25.83 9.50
C ALA A 602 -20.40 -26.38 8.06
N GLY A 603 -21.51 -26.14 7.38
CA GLY A 603 -21.75 -26.57 6.00
C GLY A 603 -21.04 -25.73 4.94
N LEU A 604 -20.43 -24.59 5.28
CA LEU A 604 -19.83 -23.69 4.30
C LEU A 604 -18.74 -24.34 3.46
N LEU A 605 -18.82 -24.15 2.16
CA LEU A 605 -17.82 -24.52 1.16
C LEU A 605 -16.90 -23.32 0.88
N PRO A 606 -15.64 -23.56 0.45
CA PRO A 606 -14.80 -22.50 -0.03
C PRO A 606 -15.36 -21.84 -1.29
N GLU A 607 -15.16 -20.54 -1.40
CA GLU A 607 -15.51 -19.75 -2.57
C GLU A 607 -14.32 -19.73 -3.55
N PHE A 608 -14.57 -19.99 -4.83
CA PHE A 608 -13.57 -19.90 -5.88
C PHE A 608 -13.91 -18.79 -6.86
N SER A 609 -12.91 -18.03 -7.29
CA SER A 609 -13.10 -16.99 -8.30
C SER A 609 -12.08 -17.08 -9.42
N HIS A 610 -12.52 -16.76 -10.64
CA HIS A 610 -11.72 -16.59 -11.84
C HIS A 610 -11.71 -15.09 -12.18
N ASN A 611 -10.53 -14.48 -12.19
CA ASN A 611 -10.33 -13.08 -12.46
C ASN A 611 -9.61 -12.91 -13.80
N LEU A 612 -10.18 -12.10 -14.69
CA LEU A 612 -9.63 -11.73 -16.00
C LEU A 612 -9.50 -10.22 -16.06
N GLU A 613 -8.38 -9.72 -16.56
CA GLU A 613 -8.16 -8.28 -16.69
C GLU A 613 -7.39 -7.94 -17.97
N VAL A 614 -7.79 -6.82 -18.59
CA VAL A 614 -7.04 -6.17 -19.65
C VAL A 614 -6.74 -4.74 -19.21
N GLY A 615 -5.48 -4.43 -18.98
CA GLY A 615 -4.99 -3.14 -18.53
C GLY A 615 -4.21 -2.42 -19.64
N HIS A 616 -4.46 -1.14 -19.82
CA HIS A 616 -3.67 -0.26 -20.66
C HIS A 616 -3.16 0.92 -19.84
N GLN A 617 -1.87 1.15 -19.85
CA GLN A 617 -1.21 2.31 -19.26
C GLN A 617 -0.60 3.18 -20.35
N LEU A 618 -0.78 4.48 -20.21
CA LEU A 618 -0.15 5.51 -21.03
C LEU A 618 0.49 6.55 -20.12
N ASN A 619 1.80 6.76 -20.27
CA ASN A 619 2.56 7.81 -19.61
C ASN A 619 2.96 8.85 -20.67
N LEU A 620 2.66 10.11 -20.41
CA LEU A 620 2.95 11.22 -21.31
C LEU A 620 4.19 12.00 -20.83
N ALA A 621 4.91 12.60 -21.75
CA ALA A 621 6.16 13.33 -21.47
C ALA A 621 5.97 14.51 -20.48
N ASN A 622 4.79 15.09 -20.43
CA ASN A 622 4.43 16.15 -19.47
C ASN A 622 4.20 15.65 -18.03
N GLY A 623 4.42 14.37 -17.76
CA GLY A 623 4.20 13.73 -16.44
C GLY A 623 2.74 13.36 -16.18
N ALA A 624 1.87 13.43 -17.18
CA ALA A 624 0.53 12.88 -17.12
C ALA A 624 0.54 11.37 -17.30
N SER A 625 -0.39 10.66 -16.66
CA SER A 625 -0.58 9.23 -16.85
C SER A 625 -2.06 8.86 -16.85
N ILE A 626 -2.41 7.89 -17.67
CA ILE A 626 -3.74 7.28 -17.71
C ILE A 626 -3.55 5.77 -17.65
N THR A 627 -4.28 5.13 -16.76
CA THR A 627 -4.36 3.67 -16.67
C THR A 627 -5.81 3.27 -16.74
N ASN A 628 -6.16 2.43 -17.69
CA ASN A 628 -7.49 1.86 -17.86
C ASN A 628 -7.42 0.35 -17.66
N THR A 629 -8.33 -0.23 -16.90
CA THR A 629 -8.42 -1.68 -16.69
C THR A 629 -9.86 -2.14 -16.86
N VAL A 630 -10.10 -2.98 -17.84
CA VAL A 630 -11.34 -3.74 -17.98
C VAL A 630 -11.18 -5.05 -17.24
N PHE A 631 -12.13 -5.42 -16.40
CA PHE A 631 -12.05 -6.63 -15.61
C PHE A 631 -13.35 -7.43 -15.62
N ALA A 632 -13.20 -8.75 -15.47
CA ALA A 632 -14.28 -9.68 -15.27
C ALA A 632 -13.93 -10.63 -14.11
N ARG A 633 -14.85 -10.83 -13.20
CA ARG A 633 -14.71 -11.76 -12.07
C ARG A 633 -15.92 -12.68 -12.01
N PHE A 634 -15.66 -13.97 -11.97
CA PHE A 634 -16.65 -15.02 -11.86
C PHE A 634 -16.40 -15.78 -10.57
N THR A 635 -17.34 -15.75 -9.64
CA THR A 635 -17.22 -16.37 -8.33
C THR A 635 -18.26 -17.48 -8.15
N GLN A 636 -17.81 -18.65 -7.75
CA GLN A 636 -18.63 -19.82 -7.42
C GLN A 636 -18.66 -20.03 -5.90
N ASN A 637 -19.78 -20.54 -5.39
CA ASN A 637 -19.99 -20.77 -3.96
C ASN A 637 -19.79 -19.49 -3.13
N ALA A 638 -20.23 -18.34 -3.64
CA ALA A 638 -20.04 -17.05 -2.97
C ALA A 638 -20.62 -17.10 -1.55
N ILE A 639 -19.77 -16.79 -0.57
CA ILE A 639 -20.15 -16.78 0.84
C ILE A 639 -20.79 -15.44 1.14
N GLN A 640 -22.06 -15.47 1.54
CA GLN A 640 -22.83 -14.29 1.88
C GLN A 640 -23.39 -14.40 3.29
N ARG A 641 -23.50 -13.27 3.93
CA ARG A 641 -24.15 -13.12 5.23
C ARG A 641 -25.66 -12.97 5.02
N ILE A 642 -26.42 -13.72 5.76
CA ILE A 642 -27.89 -13.78 5.69
C ILE A 642 -28.46 -13.55 7.07
N ARG A 643 -29.55 -12.81 7.12
CA ARG A 643 -30.35 -12.58 8.31
C ARG A 643 -31.73 -13.20 8.13
N THR A 644 -32.13 -14.01 9.10
CA THR A 644 -33.45 -14.69 9.12
C THR A 644 -34.08 -14.49 10.49
N ILE A 645 -35.39 -14.58 10.55
CA ILE A 645 -36.11 -14.61 11.84
C ILE A 645 -35.89 -15.99 12.46
N ASP A 646 -35.53 -16.01 13.73
CA ASP A 646 -35.54 -17.23 14.53
C ASP A 646 -36.89 -17.35 15.24
N SER A 647 -37.79 -18.17 14.68
CA SER A 647 -39.16 -18.31 15.17
C SER A 647 -39.24 -18.97 16.55
N VAL A 648 -38.27 -19.85 16.90
CA VAL A 648 -38.20 -20.49 18.21
C VAL A 648 -37.75 -19.47 19.26
N ALA A 649 -36.61 -18.84 19.04
CA ALA A 649 -36.09 -17.82 19.97
C ALA A 649 -37.06 -16.62 20.09
N THR A 650 -37.79 -16.25 19.02
CA THR A 650 -38.80 -15.20 19.05
C THR A 650 -39.96 -15.54 19.98
N ARG A 651 -40.39 -16.80 20.05
CA ARG A 651 -41.46 -17.24 20.96
C ARG A 651 -40.99 -17.36 22.41
N GLU A 652 -39.74 -17.75 22.59
CA GLU A 652 -39.19 -18.03 23.93
C GLU A 652 -38.68 -16.78 24.66
N ASN A 653 -38.25 -15.74 23.95
CA ASN A 653 -37.50 -14.64 24.54
C ASN A 653 -38.32 -13.41 24.99
N ASN A 654 -39.59 -13.30 24.73
CA ASN A 654 -40.47 -12.15 25.10
C ASN A 654 -39.88 -10.72 24.82
N VAL A 655 -38.86 -10.62 23.97
CA VAL A 655 -38.17 -9.38 23.61
C VAL A 655 -38.56 -8.88 22.20
N GLY A 656 -39.59 -9.51 21.62
CA GLY A 656 -39.96 -9.28 20.23
C GLY A 656 -39.20 -10.19 19.27
N VAL A 657 -39.09 -9.78 18.01
CA VAL A 657 -38.48 -10.60 16.96
C VAL A 657 -37.01 -10.83 17.21
N VAL A 658 -36.62 -12.09 17.29
CA VAL A 658 -35.20 -12.50 17.36
C VAL A 658 -34.72 -12.82 15.95
N THR A 659 -33.60 -12.24 15.54
CA THR A 659 -32.97 -12.51 14.24
C THR A 659 -31.66 -13.25 14.43
N ARG A 660 -31.47 -14.24 13.56
CA ARG A 660 -30.22 -14.98 13.41
C ARG A 660 -29.48 -14.51 12.17
N GLU A 661 -28.25 -14.04 12.37
CA GLU A 661 -27.34 -13.76 11.27
C GLU A 661 -26.40 -14.96 11.07
N THR A 662 -26.37 -15.52 9.87
CA THR A 662 -25.52 -16.66 9.53
C THR A 662 -24.88 -16.48 8.16
N TYR A 663 -24.09 -17.45 7.75
CA TYR A 663 -23.41 -17.45 6.46
C TYR A 663 -23.89 -18.62 5.60
N ALA A 664 -24.01 -18.37 4.29
CA ALA A 664 -24.34 -19.41 3.33
C ALA A 664 -23.61 -19.20 2.00
N ASN A 665 -23.42 -20.29 1.27
CA ASN A 665 -22.99 -20.23 -0.11
C ASN A 665 -24.21 -19.96 -0.99
N VAL A 666 -24.32 -18.75 -1.56
CA VAL A 666 -25.52 -18.28 -2.30
C VAL A 666 -25.43 -18.48 -3.82
N GLY A 667 -24.64 -19.46 -4.27
CA GLY A 667 -24.52 -19.71 -5.71
C GLY A 667 -23.37 -18.93 -6.35
N THR A 668 -23.65 -18.13 -7.39
CA THR A 668 -22.62 -17.41 -8.13
C THR A 668 -22.74 -15.90 -7.96
N THR A 669 -21.59 -15.23 -7.94
CA THR A 669 -21.52 -13.77 -8.10
C THR A 669 -20.59 -13.43 -9.24
N ASN A 670 -21.05 -12.55 -10.14
CA ASN A 670 -20.28 -12.11 -11.29
C ASN A 670 -20.14 -10.59 -11.26
N SER A 671 -19.00 -10.07 -11.67
CA SER A 671 -18.81 -8.63 -11.84
C SER A 671 -17.97 -8.33 -13.08
N PHE A 672 -18.41 -7.31 -13.83
CA PHE A 672 -17.75 -6.82 -15.04
C PHE A 672 -17.58 -5.32 -14.93
N GLY A 673 -16.42 -4.77 -15.18
CA GLY A 673 -16.24 -3.34 -14.98
C GLY A 673 -15.04 -2.75 -15.70
N LEU A 674 -15.03 -1.43 -15.63
CA LEU A 674 -13.95 -0.56 -16.08
C LEU A 674 -13.44 0.25 -14.90
N GLU A 675 -12.14 0.30 -14.75
CA GLU A 675 -11.45 1.16 -13.82
C GLU A 675 -10.50 2.08 -14.59
N THR A 676 -10.55 3.36 -14.29
CA THR A 676 -9.67 4.38 -14.89
C THR A 676 -8.99 5.16 -13.77
N THR A 677 -7.68 5.30 -13.88
CA THR A 677 -6.87 6.21 -13.07
C THR A 677 -6.22 7.22 -13.99
N TRP A 678 -6.41 8.50 -13.71
CA TRP A 678 -5.83 9.61 -14.43
C TRP A 678 -5.07 10.52 -13.46
N ALA A 679 -3.83 10.87 -13.81
CA ALA A 679 -3.03 11.82 -13.06
C ALA A 679 -2.43 12.85 -14.05
N GLN A 680 -2.57 14.13 -13.73
CA GLN A 680 -2.18 15.24 -14.60
C GLN A 680 -1.56 16.38 -13.78
N PRO A 681 -0.33 16.81 -14.04
CA PRO A 681 0.16 18.12 -13.61
C PRO A 681 -0.49 19.19 -14.48
N LEU A 682 -1.40 19.99 -13.92
CA LEU A 682 -2.06 21.11 -14.61
C LEU A 682 -1.20 22.37 -14.61
N ALA A 683 -0.42 22.56 -13.55
CA ALA A 683 0.56 23.62 -13.41
C ALA A 683 1.74 23.14 -12.55
N LYS A 684 2.83 23.89 -12.48
CA LYS A 684 3.98 23.57 -11.62
C LYS A 684 3.59 23.46 -10.13
N TRP A 685 2.53 24.14 -9.75
CA TRP A 685 2.01 24.20 -8.38
C TRP A 685 0.69 23.43 -8.19
N TRP A 686 0.12 22.81 -9.25
CA TRP A 686 -1.16 22.10 -9.19
C TRP A 686 -1.11 20.78 -9.93
N ARG A 687 -1.39 19.70 -9.22
CA ARG A 687 -1.55 18.35 -9.76
C ARG A 687 -2.93 17.80 -9.39
N VAL A 688 -3.60 17.20 -10.35
CA VAL A 688 -4.88 16.51 -10.18
C VAL A 688 -4.67 15.02 -10.37
N SER A 689 -5.31 14.20 -9.54
CA SER A 689 -5.47 12.78 -9.80
C SER A 689 -6.94 12.36 -9.61
N ALA A 690 -7.45 11.58 -10.53
CA ALA A 690 -8.79 11.04 -10.50
C ALA A 690 -8.74 9.53 -10.69
N THR A 691 -9.51 8.81 -9.89
CA THR A 691 -9.71 7.36 -10.04
C THR A 691 -11.21 7.11 -10.05
N GLY A 692 -11.67 6.34 -11.03
CA GLY A 692 -13.06 5.92 -11.14
C GLY A 692 -13.15 4.44 -11.46
N SER A 693 -14.12 3.75 -10.86
CA SER A 693 -14.46 2.37 -11.17
C SER A 693 -15.96 2.27 -11.33
N VAL A 694 -16.40 1.71 -12.43
CA VAL A 694 -17.81 1.39 -12.68
C VAL A 694 -17.90 -0.09 -13.03
N TYR A 695 -18.80 -0.81 -12.37
CA TYR A 695 -18.96 -2.23 -12.60
C TYR A 695 -20.41 -2.67 -12.45
N TYR A 696 -20.79 -3.62 -13.26
CA TYR A 696 -22.05 -4.35 -13.14
C TYR A 696 -21.82 -5.57 -12.28
N ALA A 697 -22.56 -5.67 -11.16
CA ALA A 697 -22.50 -6.78 -10.23
C ALA A 697 -23.79 -7.58 -10.30
N GLN A 698 -23.68 -8.90 -10.38
CA GLN A 698 -24.80 -9.84 -10.39
C GLN A 698 -24.62 -10.88 -9.28
N ILE A 699 -25.66 -11.09 -8.49
CA ILE A 699 -25.75 -12.12 -7.46
C ILE A 699 -26.86 -13.07 -7.88
N ALA A 700 -26.50 -14.30 -8.25
CA ALA A 700 -27.45 -15.36 -8.55
C ALA A 700 -27.59 -16.26 -7.30
N ALA A 701 -28.72 -16.14 -6.63
CA ALA A 701 -28.97 -16.82 -5.37
C ALA A 701 -29.86 -18.04 -5.57
N ASN A 702 -29.23 -19.21 -5.66
CA ASN A 702 -29.96 -20.47 -5.91
C ASN A 702 -30.46 -21.19 -4.64
N ALA A 703 -30.03 -20.79 -3.44
CA ALA A 703 -30.13 -21.60 -2.23
C ALA A 703 -31.10 -21.08 -1.15
N LEU A 704 -31.64 -19.86 -1.26
CA LEU A 704 -32.28 -19.18 -0.12
C LEU A 704 -33.59 -18.47 -0.42
N ASN A 705 -34.32 -18.84 -1.48
CA ASN A 705 -35.53 -18.13 -1.95
C ASN A 705 -35.29 -16.61 -2.18
N THR A 706 -34.04 -16.21 -2.37
CA THR A 706 -33.67 -14.82 -2.68
C THR A 706 -33.65 -14.68 -4.20
N ALA A 707 -34.28 -13.63 -4.71
CA ALA A 707 -34.27 -13.32 -6.13
C ALA A 707 -32.88 -12.99 -6.65
N ASN A 708 -32.57 -13.36 -7.90
CA ASN A 708 -31.41 -12.88 -8.61
C ASN A 708 -31.38 -11.35 -8.57
N ARG A 709 -30.28 -10.80 -8.20
CA ARG A 709 -30.08 -9.34 -8.09
C ARG A 709 -28.93 -8.89 -8.97
N ALA A 710 -29.12 -7.78 -9.62
CA ALA A 710 -28.10 -7.17 -10.43
C ALA A 710 -28.19 -5.64 -10.33
N ALA A 711 -27.05 -4.97 -10.28
CA ALA A 711 -26.98 -3.52 -10.32
C ALA A 711 -25.63 -3.02 -10.84
N LEU A 712 -25.67 -1.79 -11.36
CA LEU A 712 -24.48 -1.00 -11.61
C LEU A 712 -24.01 -0.37 -10.30
N ALA A 713 -22.73 -0.52 -10.01
CA ALA A 713 -22.06 0.10 -8.86
C ALA A 713 -20.76 0.80 -9.29
N GLY A 714 -20.29 1.72 -8.47
CA GLY A 714 -19.05 2.42 -8.80
C GLY A 714 -18.48 3.20 -7.62
N THR A 715 -17.23 3.57 -7.80
CA THR A 715 -16.49 4.46 -6.89
C THR A 715 -15.82 5.56 -7.72
N ALA A 716 -15.73 6.75 -7.16
CA ALA A 716 -14.96 7.82 -7.76
C ALA A 716 -14.18 8.57 -6.67
N ARG A 717 -12.97 8.99 -6.99
CA ARG A 717 -12.10 9.79 -6.15
C ARG A 717 -11.42 10.85 -6.99
N LEU A 718 -11.38 12.07 -6.47
CA LEU A 718 -10.68 13.20 -7.07
C LEU A 718 -9.80 13.84 -6.01
N ALA A 719 -8.50 13.89 -6.24
CA ALA A 719 -7.54 14.53 -5.38
C ALA A 719 -6.85 15.69 -6.12
N ASN A 720 -6.90 16.88 -5.51
CA ASN A 720 -6.21 18.08 -5.97
C ASN A 720 -5.07 18.38 -5.00
N ASN A 721 -3.86 18.41 -5.51
CA ASN A 721 -2.64 18.71 -4.77
C ASN A 721 -2.08 20.05 -5.25
N PHE A 722 -1.96 21.01 -4.34
CA PHE A 722 -1.46 22.34 -4.59
C PHE A 722 -0.16 22.56 -3.80
N THR A 723 0.83 23.15 -4.44
CA THR A 723 2.07 23.62 -3.78
C THR A 723 2.21 25.11 -4.08
N PRO A 724 1.41 25.99 -3.40
CA PRO A 724 1.34 27.41 -3.71
C PRO A 724 2.68 28.13 -3.53
N ARG A 725 3.50 27.65 -2.59
CA ARG A 725 4.86 28.14 -2.31
C ARG A 725 5.72 26.99 -1.79
N LYS A 726 7.03 27.17 -1.84
CA LYS A 726 7.98 26.19 -1.30
C LYS A 726 7.70 25.89 0.17
N GLY A 727 7.51 24.62 0.49
CA GLY A 727 7.26 24.14 1.84
C GLY A 727 5.80 24.17 2.31
N LEU A 728 4.85 24.69 1.50
CA LEU A 728 3.42 24.61 1.79
C LEU A 728 2.72 23.71 0.75
N ASP A 729 2.14 22.64 1.24
CA ASP A 729 1.36 21.69 0.44
C ASP A 729 -0.10 21.72 0.93
N VAL A 730 -1.05 21.77 0.01
CA VAL A 730 -2.48 21.74 0.27
C VAL A 730 -3.11 20.66 -0.57
N GLN A 731 -3.93 19.82 0.04
CA GLN A 731 -4.63 18.76 -0.67
C GLN A 731 -6.13 18.81 -0.36
N LEU A 732 -6.93 18.72 -1.40
CA LEU A 732 -8.38 18.58 -1.33
C LEU A 732 -8.76 17.27 -2.02
N THR A 733 -9.42 16.37 -1.27
CA THR A 733 -9.82 15.06 -1.78
C THR A 733 -11.29 14.82 -1.59
N GLY A 734 -12.00 14.57 -2.69
CA GLY A 734 -13.38 14.11 -2.69
C GLY A 734 -13.46 12.64 -3.05
N SER A 735 -14.30 11.87 -2.37
CA SER A 735 -14.57 10.47 -2.67
C SER A 735 -16.06 10.17 -2.58
N ILE A 736 -16.53 9.28 -3.46
CA ILE A 736 -17.91 8.79 -3.47
C ILE A 736 -17.92 7.31 -3.82
N ARG A 737 -18.80 6.57 -3.16
CA ARG A 737 -19.17 5.20 -3.49
C ARG A 737 -20.66 5.15 -3.74
N SER A 738 -21.07 4.55 -4.85
CA SER A 738 -22.48 4.31 -5.16
C SER A 738 -23.09 3.25 -4.25
N THR A 739 -24.38 3.06 -4.36
CA THR A 739 -25.09 1.92 -3.77
C THR A 739 -24.52 0.61 -4.30
N VAL A 740 -24.30 -0.37 -3.40
CA VAL A 740 -23.85 -1.73 -3.73
C VAL A 740 -24.86 -2.75 -3.25
N LEU A 741 -25.02 -3.83 -4.02
CA LEU A 741 -25.91 -4.93 -3.67
C LEU A 741 -25.33 -5.84 -2.61
N THR A 742 -26.20 -6.42 -1.78
CA THR A 742 -25.94 -7.57 -0.91
C THR A 742 -26.95 -8.68 -1.23
N ALA A 743 -26.73 -9.88 -0.71
CA ALA A 743 -27.64 -11.02 -0.97
C ALA A 743 -29.11 -10.71 -0.62
N GLN A 744 -29.36 -9.96 0.45
CA GLN A 744 -30.71 -9.68 0.92
C GLN A 744 -31.12 -8.21 0.82
N GLY A 745 -30.29 -7.34 0.23
CA GLY A 745 -30.61 -5.91 0.21
C GLY A 745 -29.56 -5.08 -0.51
N ARG A 746 -29.26 -3.91 0.06
CA ARG A 746 -28.28 -2.97 -0.49
C ARG A 746 -27.65 -2.11 0.58
N GLN A 747 -26.39 -1.74 0.37
CA GLN A 747 -25.72 -0.68 1.10
C GLN A 747 -25.75 0.60 0.27
N LEU A 748 -26.33 1.65 0.82
CA LEU A 748 -26.56 2.92 0.10
C LEU A 748 -25.27 3.69 -0.14
N ALA A 749 -25.35 4.61 -1.08
CA ALA A 749 -24.23 5.49 -1.44
C ALA A 749 -23.73 6.31 -0.24
N THR A 750 -22.42 6.54 -0.24
CA THR A 750 -21.75 7.41 0.75
C THR A 750 -20.58 8.13 0.09
N GLY A 751 -20.22 9.30 0.62
CA GLY A 751 -19.09 10.08 0.12
C GLY A 751 -18.62 11.07 1.16
N GLY A 752 -17.41 11.61 0.96
CA GLY A 752 -16.79 12.57 1.85
C GLY A 752 -15.82 13.51 1.15
N LEU A 753 -15.48 14.59 1.80
CA LEU A 753 -14.51 15.59 1.37
C LEU A 753 -13.48 15.81 2.48
N ASP A 754 -12.20 15.63 2.18
CA ASP A 754 -11.09 15.83 3.09
C ASP A 754 -10.22 16.99 2.65
N LEU A 755 -9.75 17.80 3.60
CA LEU A 755 -8.80 18.88 3.41
C LEU A 755 -7.56 18.61 4.25
N ALA A 756 -6.38 18.75 3.67
CA ALA A 756 -5.10 18.67 4.38
C ALA A 756 -4.18 19.83 3.96
N LEU A 757 -3.52 20.44 4.94
CA LEU A 757 -2.49 21.45 4.77
C LEU A 757 -1.24 20.99 5.49
N ARG A 758 -0.08 21.13 4.85
CA ARG A 758 1.21 20.82 5.44
C ARG A 758 2.17 21.94 5.20
N GLN A 759 2.74 22.48 6.27
CA GLN A 759 3.81 23.44 6.24
C GLN A 759 5.10 22.81 6.73
N ARG A 760 6.14 22.76 5.88
CA ARG A 760 7.49 22.37 6.27
C ARG A 760 8.16 23.52 6.99
N LEU A 761 8.86 23.21 8.09
CA LEU A 761 9.47 24.17 9.00
C LEU A 761 10.96 23.84 9.17
N PHE A 762 11.74 24.82 9.63
CA PHE A 762 13.15 24.64 10.04
C PHE A 762 14.01 23.97 8.96
N SER A 763 13.94 24.45 7.72
CA SER A 763 14.66 23.87 6.58
C SER A 763 14.36 22.37 6.40
N GLU A 764 13.07 22.01 6.51
CA GLU A 764 12.53 20.66 6.37
C GLU A 764 12.83 19.70 7.54
N ARG A 765 13.33 20.23 8.67
CA ARG A 765 13.53 19.42 9.90
C ARG A 765 12.27 19.14 10.67
N ALA A 766 11.20 19.88 10.39
CA ALA A 766 9.89 19.64 10.98
C ALA A 766 8.78 19.91 9.97
N ALA A 767 7.60 19.39 10.28
CA ALA A 767 6.37 19.69 9.55
C ALA A 767 5.22 19.92 10.53
N LEU A 768 4.40 20.92 10.23
CA LEU A 768 3.10 21.14 10.85
C LEU A 768 2.02 20.71 9.84
N THR A 769 1.10 19.87 10.25
CA THR A 769 0.01 19.37 9.40
C THR A 769 -1.32 19.70 10.04
N LEU A 770 -2.23 20.34 9.29
CA LEU A 770 -3.63 20.48 9.64
C LEU A 770 -4.45 19.63 8.67
N ARG A 771 -5.30 18.73 9.20
CA ARG A 771 -6.19 17.90 8.39
C ARG A 771 -7.61 18.00 8.95
N VAL A 772 -8.59 18.10 8.06
CA VAL A 772 -10.00 17.94 8.40
C VAL A 772 -10.54 16.80 7.55
N SER A 773 -10.89 15.70 8.20
CA SER A 773 -11.56 14.57 7.55
C SER A 773 -13.07 14.82 7.50
N ASP A 774 -13.70 14.32 6.45
CA ASP A 774 -15.14 14.42 6.20
C ASP A 774 -15.70 15.84 6.48
N LEU A 775 -15.10 16.86 5.84
CA LEU A 775 -15.40 18.28 6.04
C LEU A 775 -16.90 18.58 6.00
N LEU A 776 -17.65 17.90 5.12
CA LEU A 776 -19.09 18.05 4.94
C LEU A 776 -19.91 17.18 5.90
N ASN A 777 -19.28 16.30 6.69
CA ASN A 777 -19.93 15.35 7.60
C ASN A 777 -20.93 14.40 6.93
N THR A 778 -20.63 13.96 5.71
CA THR A 778 -21.53 13.20 4.84
C THR A 778 -21.28 11.69 4.86
N GLN A 779 -20.20 11.23 5.47
CA GLN A 779 -19.90 9.81 5.57
C GLN A 779 -20.82 9.12 6.57
N VAL A 780 -21.77 8.37 6.04
CA VAL A 780 -22.78 7.62 6.80
C VAL A 780 -22.89 6.23 6.22
N ARG A 781 -23.02 5.22 7.06
CA ARG A 781 -23.32 3.85 6.63
C ARG A 781 -24.82 3.61 6.73
N ARG A 782 -25.46 3.38 5.59
CA ARG A 782 -26.88 3.03 5.49
C ARG A 782 -27.00 1.67 4.80
N THR A 783 -27.75 0.74 5.42
CA THR A 783 -27.95 -0.60 4.88
C THR A 783 -29.43 -0.92 4.90
N GLU A 784 -29.95 -1.45 3.81
CA GLU A 784 -31.33 -1.93 3.70
C GLU A 784 -31.32 -3.43 3.46
N ILE A 785 -32.10 -4.15 4.22
CA ILE A 785 -32.39 -5.59 4.04
C ILE A 785 -33.86 -5.69 3.66
N ALA A 786 -34.16 -6.43 2.62
CA ALA A 786 -35.53 -6.65 2.16
C ALA A 786 -35.71 -8.11 1.74
N THR A 787 -36.36 -8.87 2.61
CA THR A 787 -36.83 -10.22 2.35
C THR A 787 -38.37 -10.26 2.51
N PRO A 788 -39.07 -11.31 2.09
CA PRO A 788 -40.51 -11.43 2.30
C PRO A 788 -40.92 -11.27 3.76
N GLU A 789 -40.10 -11.77 4.69
CA GLU A 789 -40.44 -11.83 6.12
C GLU A 789 -39.82 -10.69 6.93
N LEU A 790 -38.74 -10.04 6.42
CA LEU A 790 -37.96 -9.06 7.17
C LEU A 790 -37.56 -7.89 6.30
N GLN A 791 -38.00 -6.70 6.67
CA GLN A 791 -37.50 -5.43 6.12
C GLN A 791 -36.77 -4.67 7.21
N THR A 792 -35.52 -4.28 6.93
CA THR A 792 -34.70 -3.54 7.91
C THR A 792 -33.98 -2.41 7.24
N ALA A 793 -34.06 -1.21 7.80
CA ALA A 793 -33.25 -0.05 7.44
C ALA A 793 -32.30 0.27 8.61
N LEU A 794 -31.01 0.25 8.35
CA LEU A 794 -29.95 0.52 9.32
C LEU A 794 -29.24 1.81 8.96
N TYR A 795 -29.09 2.69 9.92
CA TYR A 795 -28.31 3.93 9.85
C TYR A 795 -27.25 3.92 10.93
N ASN A 796 -25.97 4.02 10.55
CA ASN A 796 -24.87 4.13 11.48
C ASN A 796 -23.98 5.32 11.11
N LYS A 797 -23.82 6.24 12.03
CA LYS A 797 -22.95 7.42 11.92
C LYS A 797 -21.87 7.35 12.98
N PHE A 798 -20.64 7.18 12.53
CA PHE A 798 -19.44 7.39 13.34
C PHE A 798 -19.01 8.86 13.29
N GLU A 799 -18.27 9.32 14.25
CA GLU A 799 -17.67 10.66 14.23
C GLU A 799 -16.55 10.68 13.17
N THR A 800 -16.90 11.04 11.93
CA THR A 800 -15.98 11.08 10.78
C THR A 800 -15.39 12.45 10.54
N ARG A 801 -16.12 13.54 10.95
CA ARG A 801 -15.63 14.90 10.84
C ARG A 801 -14.73 15.23 12.03
N VAL A 802 -13.42 15.09 11.81
CA VAL A 802 -12.39 15.36 12.82
C VAL A 802 -11.35 16.32 12.26
N ALA A 803 -11.05 17.38 13.02
CA ALA A 803 -9.93 18.26 12.74
C ALA A 803 -8.70 17.78 13.51
N TRP A 804 -7.59 17.57 12.80
CA TRP A 804 -6.33 17.04 13.32
C TRP A 804 -5.23 18.09 13.17
N LEU A 805 -4.43 18.27 14.22
CA LEU A 805 -3.20 19.06 14.19
C LEU A 805 -2.03 18.13 14.50
N GLY A 806 -1.09 18.02 13.58
CA GLY A 806 0.08 17.16 13.70
C GLY A 806 1.38 17.97 13.67
N PHE A 807 2.30 17.64 14.55
CA PHE A 807 3.67 18.11 14.51
C PHE A 807 4.60 16.92 14.34
N THR A 808 5.49 16.99 13.36
CA THR A 808 6.48 15.93 13.08
C THR A 808 7.87 16.54 13.10
N TRP A 809 8.78 15.93 13.85
CA TRP A 809 10.19 16.26 13.90
C TRP A 809 11.01 15.15 13.25
N TYR A 810 11.88 15.50 12.29
CA TYR A 810 12.75 14.56 11.59
C TYR A 810 14.14 14.53 12.24
N ILE A 811 14.66 13.33 12.49
CA ILE A 811 15.93 13.06 13.14
C ILE A 811 16.90 12.52 12.08
N GLY A 812 18.13 13.05 12.02
CA GLY A 812 19.15 12.66 11.04
C GLY A 812 19.28 13.61 9.86
N ALA A 813 19.93 13.20 8.78
CA ALA A 813 20.30 14.08 7.67
C ALA A 813 19.06 14.64 6.94
N THR A 814 18.86 15.95 7.05
CA THR A 814 17.71 16.71 6.57
C THR A 814 17.73 17.03 5.07
N LYS A 815 18.72 16.62 4.34
CA LYS A 815 18.65 16.70 2.89
C LYS A 815 18.14 15.36 2.37
N ALA A 816 16.88 15.30 2.05
CA ALA A 816 16.47 14.47 0.93
C ALA A 816 17.29 14.96 -0.27
N LYS A 817 18.50 14.37 -0.50
CA LYS A 817 18.96 14.25 -1.87
C LYS A 817 17.77 13.68 -2.63
N PRO A 818 17.51 14.17 -3.87
CA PRO A 818 16.56 13.44 -4.74
C PRO A 818 17.06 12.00 -4.71
N ASP A 819 16.29 11.12 -4.09
CA ASP A 819 16.74 9.80 -3.72
C ASP A 819 17.26 9.08 -4.95
N ARG A 820 18.55 8.75 -4.95
CA ARG A 820 18.91 7.42 -5.41
C ARG A 820 18.11 6.46 -4.53
N ILE A 821 16.96 6.07 -4.99
CA ILE A 821 16.42 4.79 -4.61
C ILE A 821 17.42 3.82 -5.22
N ASP A 822 18.32 3.29 -4.40
CA ASP A 822 18.86 1.99 -4.71
C ASP A 822 17.59 1.15 -4.87
N ALA A 823 17.24 0.90 -6.10
CA ALA A 823 16.18 -0.01 -6.42
C ALA A 823 16.49 -1.24 -5.57
N ALA A 824 15.62 -1.56 -4.62
CA ALA A 824 15.50 -2.95 -4.25
C ALA A 824 15.59 -3.67 -5.59
N PRO A 825 16.52 -4.64 -5.79
CA PRO A 825 16.80 -5.16 -7.10
C PRO A 825 15.46 -5.40 -7.75
N SER A 826 15.12 -4.51 -8.68
CA SER A 826 13.91 -4.65 -9.45
C SER A 826 14.09 -6.01 -10.07
N SER A 827 13.21 -6.92 -9.76
CA SER A 827 13.06 -8.16 -10.53
C SER A 827 12.54 -7.77 -11.92
N GLY A 828 13.32 -6.96 -12.61
CA GLY A 828 13.06 -6.45 -13.94
C GLY A 828 14.30 -5.77 -14.44
N GLY A 829 15.15 -6.52 -15.17
CA GLY A 829 16.31 -5.98 -15.83
C GLY A 829 15.88 -4.92 -16.84
N GLY A 830 16.25 -3.67 -16.61
CA GLY A 830 16.37 -2.68 -17.66
C GLY A 830 17.73 -2.89 -18.31
N PHE A 831 17.75 -3.44 -19.48
CA PHE A 831 18.92 -3.45 -20.35
C PHE A 831 18.88 -2.21 -21.23
N GLY A 832 19.80 -1.30 -20.99
CA GLY A 832 20.21 -0.32 -21.95
C GLY A 832 21.51 -0.81 -22.62
N GLY A 833 21.60 -0.70 -23.95
CA GLY A 833 22.78 -0.83 -24.78
C GLY A 833 22.82 -2.01 -25.65
#